data_4c9923155659a09d4c16057959fcbdd4
#
_entry.id   4c9923155659a09d4c16057959fcbdd4
#
_cell.length_a   1.000
_cell.length_b   1.000
_cell.length_c   1.000
_cell.angle_alpha   90.00
_cell.angle_beta   90.00
_cell.angle_gamma   90.00
#
_symmetry.space_group_name_H-M   'P 1'
#
loop_
_entity.id
_entity.type
_entity.pdbx_description
1 polymer ?
#
loop_
_entity_poly.entity_id
_entity_poly.type
_entity_poly.pdbx_seq_one_letter_code
_entity_poly.pdbx_strand_id
1 'polypeptide(L)'
;MTISLVIIAVLLVGFFIFASLYADFRWYQQIGFDSVLVTQWLARSTMFVVGFLAMAIPVWLTIQLAYRLRPVYARLSSQLDRYQEVVEPLRRLAMWGIPVFFGFFAGFSASTQWETVWLWINGVSTDMTDPQFGLDTGFYLFAMPFYSSALGFASAVLLICLGLTGVVSYLYGSVRVGQREGGRWELRISKSARIQLAILAGLYLVAQAASLWLDRYKTLSETGDLITGPGYTGVNAVIPGQAILAGIAAFVALLFFVTAVIGRWRFPLIGTALLIVSAIVVGVGYPWIVDRFQVAPNEFSLEEQYIERNLDMTKVAYGIDGLEKTETTAVTDAEPGALRADAQTTASIRIMDPAIISPTVRQLEQFRAYYQFTDPLDVDRYEINGQSQDTVVSVRELDMEALGTAGTWQNRTVVYTHGYGLVVAAGNQRTSDGNPVFLERGIPATGFLSDSEDFEPRVYFGEASPLYSIVGAPEGTAPVELDYPRGSEEGQSETKTTFEGDGGPKIGTLFDKLIYALKFQSTDILLSDYVNEDSQILYDRDPKTRVQKAAPYLDLDNDPYPSVVDGRIVWIVDGYTTASTFPYSRTVSLSDAIADTTNPTPRFTIDDINYIRNSVKATVDAYDGSVTLYAWDPEDPILQAWQKVYPNTIKPISEMSADLVSHVRYPTDLFKVQRATLGQYHVDDAQSFYQRDNAWATPTDPQDSSSTRLQPPYYLTMQMPGQDEPSFSMFTTFIPPGTGTASRNILTGYLAVDADAGSANGVKAEGYGKLRMLVVSADTTVPGPGQVQNTFNADTVVSSQINLLRQGQSEVLNGNLRTLPVGGGVLYGAPGFVPSSGGPRLPTRWEVR
;
A
#
# COMPACT_ATOMS: atom_id res chain seq x y z
N MET A 1 -43.25 26.29 -8.50
CA MET A 1 -43.25 24.91 -7.95
C MET A 1 -41.99 24.15 -8.32
N THR A 2 -41.58 24.03 -9.59
CA THR A 2 -40.30 23.34 -9.98
C THR A 2 -39.02 23.97 -9.39
N ILE A 3 -38.91 25.31 -9.41
CA ILE A 3 -37.74 26.00 -8.82
C ILE A 3 -37.65 25.77 -7.32
N SER A 4 -38.77 25.83 -6.61
CA SER A 4 -38.80 25.57 -5.15
C SER A 4 -38.44 24.13 -4.81
N LEU A 5 -38.85 23.14 -5.61
CA LEU A 5 -38.48 21.73 -5.45
C LEU A 5 -36.97 21.51 -5.70
N VAL A 6 -36.42 22.18 -6.72
CA VAL A 6 -34.97 22.10 -7.00
C VAL A 6 -34.19 22.73 -5.86
N ILE A 7 -34.60 23.88 -5.33
CA ILE A 7 -33.92 24.51 -4.18
C ILE A 7 -33.98 23.61 -2.95
N ILE A 8 -35.13 23.01 -2.64
CA ILE A 8 -35.26 22.07 -1.52
C ILE A 8 -34.36 20.87 -1.71
N ALA A 9 -34.34 20.29 -2.91
CA ALA A 9 -33.49 19.15 -3.21
C ALA A 9 -32.00 19.50 -3.05
N VAL A 10 -31.56 20.68 -3.53
CA VAL A 10 -30.19 21.16 -3.36
C VAL A 10 -29.84 21.37 -1.89
N LEU A 11 -30.76 21.94 -1.11
CA LEU A 11 -30.55 22.13 0.33
C LEU A 11 -30.49 20.81 1.09
N LEU A 12 -31.34 19.84 0.75
CA LEU A 12 -31.27 18.49 1.34
C LEU A 12 -29.96 17.77 1.02
N VAL A 13 -29.52 17.77 -0.24
CA VAL A 13 -28.24 17.19 -0.63
C VAL A 13 -27.09 17.92 0.06
N GLY A 14 -27.15 19.26 0.12
CA GLY A 14 -26.14 20.06 0.82
C GLY A 14 -26.07 19.74 2.31
N PHE A 15 -27.24 19.55 2.96
CA PHE A 15 -27.28 19.16 4.37
C PHE A 15 -26.76 17.73 4.61
N PHE A 16 -27.04 16.80 3.69
CA PHE A 16 -26.50 15.45 3.75
C PHE A 16 -24.97 15.42 3.63
N ILE A 17 -24.41 16.19 2.69
CA ILE A 17 -22.94 16.36 2.53
C ILE A 17 -22.37 17.02 3.79
N PHE A 18 -22.99 18.06 4.30
CA PHE A 18 -22.58 18.72 5.54
C PHE A 18 -22.57 17.74 6.73
N ALA A 19 -23.60 16.91 6.88
CA ALA A 19 -23.69 15.93 7.96
C ALA A 19 -22.54 14.92 7.91
N SER A 20 -22.20 14.44 6.71
CA SER A 20 -21.05 13.54 6.52
C SER A 20 -19.73 14.22 6.91
N LEU A 21 -19.46 15.42 6.38
CA LEU A 21 -18.23 16.16 6.66
C LEU A 21 -18.10 16.55 8.14
N TYR A 22 -19.20 16.92 8.77
CA TYR A 22 -19.23 17.26 10.19
C TYR A 22 -18.96 16.04 11.08
N ALA A 23 -19.56 14.89 10.74
CA ALA A 23 -19.31 13.64 11.45
C ALA A 23 -17.84 13.19 11.32
N ASP A 24 -17.26 13.32 10.11
CA ASP A 24 -15.86 13.02 9.88
C ASP A 24 -14.95 13.96 10.70
N PHE A 25 -15.24 15.25 10.70
CA PHE A 25 -14.48 16.21 11.51
C PHE A 25 -14.54 15.88 13.01
N ARG A 26 -15.71 15.51 13.55
CA ARG A 26 -15.87 15.11 14.95
C ARG A 26 -15.08 13.83 15.28
N TRP A 27 -15.01 12.89 14.34
CA TRP A 27 -14.23 11.67 14.48
C TRP A 27 -12.73 11.96 14.53
N TYR A 28 -12.21 12.77 13.59
CA TYR A 28 -10.81 13.16 13.58
C TYR A 28 -10.42 13.96 14.82
N GLN A 29 -11.32 14.80 15.31
CA GLN A 29 -11.11 15.58 16.55
C GLN A 29 -11.01 14.65 17.77
N GLN A 30 -11.86 13.61 17.82
CA GLN A 30 -11.85 12.66 18.92
C GLN A 30 -10.55 11.85 18.98
N ILE A 31 -10.00 11.41 17.84
CA ILE A 31 -8.74 10.67 17.80
C ILE A 31 -7.49 11.56 17.84
N GLY A 32 -7.65 12.91 17.88
CA GLY A 32 -6.52 13.86 17.92
C GLY A 32 -5.83 14.13 16.58
N PHE A 33 -6.43 13.74 15.44
CA PHE A 33 -5.87 13.93 14.09
C PHE A 33 -6.67 14.93 13.24
N ASP A 34 -7.40 15.86 13.86
CA ASP A 34 -8.17 16.90 13.16
C ASP A 34 -7.28 17.75 12.23
N SER A 35 -6.01 17.97 12.59
CA SER A 35 -5.03 18.67 11.75
C SER A 35 -4.81 17.98 10.40
N VAL A 36 -4.86 16.65 10.34
CA VAL A 36 -4.72 15.87 9.10
C VAL A 36 -5.88 16.17 8.17
N LEU A 37 -7.11 16.06 8.66
CA LEU A 37 -8.32 16.33 7.88
C LEU A 37 -8.38 17.78 7.40
N VAL A 38 -8.12 18.73 8.30
CA VAL A 38 -8.14 20.17 7.98
C VAL A 38 -7.09 20.50 6.92
N THR A 39 -5.86 19.99 7.07
CA THR A 39 -4.80 20.19 6.07
C THR A 39 -5.20 19.62 4.70
N GLN A 40 -5.77 18.41 4.65
CA GLN A 40 -6.27 17.85 3.39
C GLN A 40 -7.37 18.71 2.76
N TRP A 41 -8.35 19.15 3.55
CA TRP A 41 -9.45 19.98 3.03
C TRP A 41 -8.93 21.32 2.52
N LEU A 42 -8.04 21.98 3.27
CA LEU A 42 -7.44 23.24 2.86
C LEU A 42 -6.56 23.07 1.62
N ALA A 43 -5.73 22.04 1.57
CA ALA A 43 -4.87 21.75 0.44
C ALA A 43 -5.68 21.46 -0.83
N ARG A 44 -6.65 20.55 -0.76
CA ARG A 44 -7.53 20.20 -1.88
C ARG A 44 -8.35 21.39 -2.36
N SER A 45 -8.90 22.18 -1.43
CA SER A 45 -9.68 23.37 -1.75
C SER A 45 -8.82 24.45 -2.40
N THR A 46 -7.61 24.68 -1.86
CA THR A 46 -6.64 25.63 -2.43
C THR A 46 -6.24 25.21 -3.84
N MET A 47 -5.90 23.94 -4.03
CA MET A 47 -5.53 23.41 -5.34
C MET A 47 -6.71 23.45 -6.33
N PHE A 48 -7.94 23.20 -5.86
CA PHE A 48 -9.13 23.38 -6.69
C PHE A 48 -9.27 24.83 -7.19
N VAL A 49 -9.16 25.80 -6.29
CA VAL A 49 -9.27 27.22 -6.65
C VAL A 49 -8.15 27.66 -7.59
N VAL A 50 -6.90 27.25 -7.29
CA VAL A 50 -5.74 27.53 -8.14
C VAL A 50 -5.92 26.92 -9.53
N GLY A 51 -6.26 25.64 -9.63
CA GLY A 51 -6.48 24.94 -10.90
C GLY A 51 -7.67 25.51 -11.68
N PHE A 52 -8.78 25.84 -10.98
CA PHE A 52 -9.94 26.48 -11.58
C PHE A 52 -9.54 27.82 -12.21
N LEU A 53 -8.88 28.71 -11.47
CA LEU A 53 -8.49 30.03 -11.96
C LEU A 53 -7.43 29.94 -13.06
N ALA A 54 -6.45 29.05 -12.90
CA ALA A 54 -5.38 28.83 -13.87
C ALA A 54 -5.89 28.31 -15.23
N MET A 55 -7.05 27.67 -15.27
CA MET A 55 -7.72 27.27 -16.52
C MET A 55 -8.76 28.30 -16.96
N ALA A 56 -9.64 28.75 -16.06
CA ALA A 56 -10.78 29.59 -16.41
C ALA A 56 -10.34 30.96 -16.93
N ILE A 57 -9.31 31.57 -16.31
CA ILE A 57 -8.83 32.92 -16.71
C ILE A 57 -8.22 32.89 -18.10
N PRO A 58 -7.25 32.05 -18.47
CA PRO A 58 -6.71 31.95 -19.82
C PRO A 58 -7.77 31.61 -20.86
N VAL A 59 -8.68 30.69 -20.58
CA VAL A 59 -9.78 30.31 -21.48
C VAL A 59 -10.71 31.51 -21.71
N TRP A 60 -11.10 32.21 -20.65
CA TRP A 60 -11.94 33.42 -20.75
C TRP A 60 -11.23 34.53 -21.56
N LEU A 61 -9.96 34.81 -21.23
CA LEU A 61 -9.17 35.81 -21.96
C LEU A 61 -9.05 35.45 -23.43
N THR A 62 -8.79 34.21 -23.73
CA THR A 62 -8.64 33.69 -25.10
C THR A 62 -9.91 33.90 -25.93
N ILE A 63 -11.07 33.51 -25.39
CA ILE A 63 -12.37 33.66 -26.05
C ILE A 63 -12.69 35.15 -26.21
N GLN A 64 -12.48 35.98 -25.16
CA GLN A 64 -12.70 37.44 -25.22
C GLN A 64 -11.84 38.14 -26.27
N LEU A 65 -10.53 37.82 -26.32
CA LEU A 65 -9.62 38.38 -27.28
C LEU A 65 -10.00 37.97 -28.71
N ALA A 66 -10.27 36.69 -28.95
CA ALA A 66 -10.68 36.21 -30.28
C ALA A 66 -11.99 36.88 -30.74
N TYR A 67 -12.95 37.08 -29.83
CA TYR A 67 -14.20 37.76 -30.13
C TYR A 67 -14.02 39.29 -30.35
N ARG A 68 -13.30 39.99 -29.45
CA ARG A 68 -13.13 41.45 -29.53
C ARG A 68 -12.31 41.88 -30.76
N LEU A 69 -11.33 41.08 -31.15
CA LEU A 69 -10.43 41.36 -32.25
C LEU A 69 -10.90 40.79 -33.60
N ARG A 70 -12.16 40.37 -33.70
CA ARG A 70 -12.77 39.87 -34.95
C ARG A 70 -12.90 40.97 -36.00
N PRO A 71 -12.81 40.66 -37.29
CA PRO A 71 -13.06 41.60 -38.36
C PRO A 71 -14.57 41.92 -38.48
N VAL A 72 -14.95 43.19 -38.35
CA VAL A 72 -16.36 43.67 -38.33
C VAL A 72 -17.06 43.54 -39.68
N TYR A 73 -16.31 43.51 -40.78
CA TYR A 73 -16.84 43.51 -42.15
C TYR A 73 -16.60 42.21 -42.91
N ALA A 74 -16.54 41.08 -42.23
CA ALA A 74 -16.29 39.80 -42.88
C ALA A 74 -17.57 39.29 -43.56
N ARG A 75 -17.60 39.18 -44.94
CA ARG A 75 -18.64 38.40 -45.61
C ARG A 75 -18.46 36.90 -45.26
N LEU A 76 -19.46 36.29 -44.61
CA LEU A 76 -19.45 34.88 -44.20
C LEU A 76 -20.10 34.04 -45.32
N SER A 77 -19.92 32.70 -45.27
CA SER A 77 -20.68 31.79 -46.09
C SER A 77 -22.08 31.63 -45.52
N SER A 78 -23.08 31.33 -46.37
CA SER A 78 -24.48 31.16 -45.93
C SER A 78 -24.69 30.11 -44.83
N GLN A 79 -23.77 29.16 -44.70
CA GLN A 79 -23.79 28.19 -43.63
C GLN A 79 -23.28 28.75 -42.29
N LEU A 80 -22.20 29.53 -42.32
CA LEU A 80 -21.65 30.19 -41.14
C LEU A 80 -22.58 31.26 -40.57
N ASP A 81 -23.31 31.95 -41.43
CA ASP A 81 -24.34 32.94 -41.02
C ASP A 81 -25.44 32.27 -40.19
N ARG A 82 -25.95 31.09 -40.61
CA ARG A 82 -26.93 30.33 -39.85
C ARG A 82 -26.39 29.87 -38.47
N TYR A 83 -25.13 29.42 -38.39
CA TYR A 83 -24.53 29.03 -37.12
C TYR A 83 -24.35 30.25 -36.19
N GLN A 84 -24.02 31.40 -36.68
CA GLN A 84 -23.93 32.63 -35.90
C GLN A 84 -25.31 33.06 -35.36
N GLU A 85 -26.37 32.99 -36.14
CA GLU A 85 -27.74 33.28 -35.66
C GLU A 85 -28.14 32.42 -34.46
N VAL A 86 -27.72 31.17 -34.40
CA VAL A 86 -27.98 30.26 -33.28
C VAL A 86 -27.08 30.55 -32.09
N VAL A 87 -25.82 30.88 -32.31
CA VAL A 87 -24.82 31.05 -31.23
C VAL A 87 -24.89 32.46 -30.61
N GLU A 88 -25.24 33.52 -31.37
CA GLU A 88 -25.26 34.88 -30.87
C GLU A 88 -26.19 35.13 -29.67
N PRO A 89 -27.41 34.56 -29.57
CA PRO A 89 -28.24 34.65 -28.37
C PRO A 89 -27.61 33.97 -27.14
N LEU A 90 -26.89 32.86 -27.36
CA LEU A 90 -26.20 32.08 -26.33
C LEU A 90 -24.78 32.57 -26.01
N ARG A 91 -24.30 33.58 -26.73
CA ARG A 91 -22.93 34.09 -26.63
C ARG A 91 -22.52 34.41 -25.20
N ARG A 92 -23.35 35.17 -24.45
CA ARG A 92 -23.02 35.52 -23.05
C ARG A 92 -22.88 34.29 -22.18
N LEU A 93 -23.75 33.30 -22.36
CA LEU A 93 -23.69 32.02 -21.66
C LEU A 93 -22.43 31.27 -22.06
N ALA A 94 -22.09 31.18 -23.33
CA ALA A 94 -20.88 30.51 -23.80
C ALA A 94 -19.59 31.20 -23.31
N MET A 95 -19.55 32.54 -23.31
CA MET A 95 -18.36 33.31 -22.87
C MET A 95 -18.04 33.14 -21.38
N TRP A 96 -19.01 32.85 -20.55
CA TRP A 96 -18.82 32.56 -19.13
C TRP A 96 -18.93 31.06 -18.81
N GLY A 97 -19.83 30.35 -19.46
CA GLY A 97 -20.07 28.93 -19.22
C GLY A 97 -18.88 28.04 -19.65
N ILE A 98 -18.26 28.31 -20.80
CA ILE A 98 -17.11 27.51 -21.27
C ILE A 98 -15.91 27.65 -20.33
N PRO A 99 -15.46 28.85 -19.91
CA PRO A 99 -14.39 28.98 -18.91
C PRO A 99 -14.70 28.32 -17.57
N VAL A 100 -15.94 28.49 -17.08
CA VAL A 100 -16.36 27.86 -15.82
C VAL A 100 -16.37 26.35 -15.94
N PHE A 101 -16.84 25.82 -17.07
CA PHE A 101 -16.87 24.37 -17.33
C PHE A 101 -15.44 23.78 -17.30
N PHE A 102 -14.53 24.31 -18.14
CA PHE A 102 -13.16 23.83 -18.16
C PHE A 102 -12.43 24.10 -16.84
N GLY A 103 -12.68 25.26 -16.21
CA GLY A 103 -12.14 25.60 -14.91
C GLY A 103 -12.55 24.62 -13.83
N PHE A 104 -13.83 24.20 -13.81
CA PHE A 104 -14.32 23.22 -12.81
C PHE A 104 -13.60 21.89 -12.92
N PHE A 105 -13.48 21.33 -14.12
CA PHE A 105 -12.76 20.06 -14.34
C PHE A 105 -11.26 20.18 -14.04
N ALA A 106 -10.65 21.30 -14.43
CA ALA A 106 -9.25 21.57 -14.14
C ALA A 106 -9.00 21.75 -12.64
N GLY A 107 -9.91 22.44 -11.94
CA GLY A 107 -9.86 22.57 -10.47
C GLY A 107 -9.98 21.23 -9.78
N PHE A 108 -10.91 20.39 -10.23
CA PHE A 108 -11.08 19.03 -9.68
C PHE A 108 -9.82 18.19 -9.92
N SER A 109 -9.28 18.18 -11.14
CA SER A 109 -8.04 17.48 -11.46
C SER A 109 -6.84 18.00 -10.64
N ALA A 110 -6.72 19.33 -10.48
CA ALA A 110 -5.66 19.90 -9.65
C ALA A 110 -5.82 19.53 -8.18
N SER A 111 -7.05 19.43 -7.67
CA SER A 111 -7.30 19.05 -6.26
C SER A 111 -6.83 17.63 -5.91
N THR A 112 -6.73 16.72 -6.88
CA THR A 112 -6.20 15.36 -6.67
C THR A 112 -4.67 15.33 -6.61
N GLN A 113 -3.98 16.39 -7.07
CA GLN A 113 -2.52 16.51 -7.09
C GLN A 113 -1.96 17.25 -5.87
N TRP A 114 -2.75 17.45 -4.83
CA TRP A 114 -2.34 18.23 -3.66
C TRP A 114 -1.12 17.62 -2.95
N GLU A 115 -1.03 16.29 -2.85
CA GLU A 115 0.09 15.57 -2.25
C GLU A 115 1.41 15.87 -2.96
N THR A 116 1.40 15.77 -4.30
CA THR A 116 2.57 16.09 -5.13
C THR A 116 3.09 17.51 -4.89
N VAL A 117 2.17 18.49 -4.75
CA VAL A 117 2.54 19.89 -4.49
C VAL A 117 3.07 20.07 -3.07
N TRP A 118 2.42 19.46 -2.08
CA TRP A 118 2.86 19.56 -0.68
C TRP A 118 4.19 18.86 -0.43
N LEU A 119 4.41 17.70 -1.03
CA LEU A 119 5.69 17.00 -0.99
C LEU A 119 6.80 17.82 -1.68
N TRP A 120 6.51 18.47 -2.81
CA TRP A 120 7.48 19.37 -3.44
C TRP A 120 7.88 20.55 -2.53
N ILE A 121 6.92 21.21 -1.87
CA ILE A 121 7.17 22.33 -0.95
C ILE A 121 7.96 21.90 0.29
N ASN A 122 7.69 20.71 0.81
CA ASN A 122 8.27 20.19 2.04
C ASN A 122 9.38 19.15 1.82
N GLY A 123 9.79 18.93 0.57
CA GLY A 123 10.84 17.97 0.22
C GLY A 123 12.14 18.19 0.99
N VAL A 124 12.87 17.11 1.17
CA VAL A 124 14.17 17.08 1.86
C VAL A 124 15.26 16.58 0.92
N SER A 125 16.51 16.92 1.21
CA SER A 125 17.67 16.29 0.58
C SER A 125 17.84 14.89 1.14
N THR A 126 18.26 13.96 0.30
CA THR A 126 18.50 12.56 0.67
C THR A 126 19.98 12.28 0.92
N ASP A 127 20.86 13.27 0.70
CA ASP A 127 22.32 13.15 0.71
C ASP A 127 22.89 12.06 -0.24
N MET A 128 22.00 11.48 -1.06
CA MET A 128 22.32 10.49 -2.10
C MET A 128 22.11 11.10 -3.48
N THR A 129 23.02 10.85 -4.41
CA THR A 129 22.94 11.36 -5.78
C THR A 129 22.70 10.24 -6.78
N ASP A 130 21.95 10.53 -7.85
CA ASP A 130 21.80 9.61 -8.96
C ASP A 130 23.12 9.43 -9.73
N PRO A 131 23.40 8.21 -10.24
CA PRO A 131 24.68 7.93 -10.90
C PRO A 131 24.80 8.47 -12.33
N GLN A 132 23.73 9.06 -12.91
CA GLN A 132 23.74 9.54 -14.30
C GLN A 132 23.90 11.06 -14.42
N PHE A 133 23.16 11.83 -13.63
CA PHE A 133 23.16 13.29 -13.67
C PHE A 133 23.81 13.91 -12.44
N GLY A 134 24.07 13.12 -11.38
CA GLY A 134 24.63 13.58 -10.10
C GLY A 134 23.68 14.48 -9.32
N LEU A 135 22.36 14.37 -9.55
CA LEU A 135 21.35 15.10 -8.81
C LEU A 135 20.95 14.34 -7.55
N ASP A 136 20.60 15.09 -6.51
CA ASP A 136 20.02 14.52 -5.28
C ASP A 136 18.77 13.66 -5.60
N THR A 137 18.67 12.47 -5.02
CA THR A 137 17.52 11.57 -5.28
C THR A 137 16.20 12.17 -4.80
N GLY A 138 16.21 13.12 -3.85
CA GLY A 138 15.04 13.93 -3.47
C GLY A 138 14.47 14.76 -4.62
N PHE A 139 15.28 15.13 -5.63
CA PHE A 139 14.75 15.73 -6.86
C PHE A 139 13.75 14.80 -7.54
N TYR A 140 14.05 13.52 -7.65
CA TYR A 140 13.19 12.53 -8.32
C TYR A 140 11.95 12.20 -7.49
N LEU A 141 12.11 12.15 -6.16
CA LEU A 141 11.00 11.85 -5.24
C LEU A 141 10.01 13.01 -5.12
N PHE A 142 10.48 14.26 -5.07
CA PHE A 142 9.64 15.40 -4.69
C PHE A 142 9.46 16.43 -5.80
N ALA A 143 10.54 16.83 -6.47
CA ALA A 143 10.49 17.95 -7.42
C ALA A 143 10.05 17.54 -8.82
N MET A 144 10.57 16.45 -9.36
CA MET A 144 10.28 15.97 -10.70
C MET A 144 8.79 15.65 -10.91
N PRO A 145 8.07 14.96 -10.00
CA PRO A 145 6.63 14.72 -10.14
C PRO A 145 5.83 16.03 -10.22
N PHE A 146 6.17 17.03 -9.40
CA PHE A 146 5.52 18.34 -9.45
C PHE A 146 5.77 19.06 -10.78
N TYR A 147 7.03 19.15 -11.25
CA TYR A 147 7.34 19.81 -12.52
C TYR A 147 6.65 19.13 -13.71
N SER A 148 6.57 17.79 -13.71
CA SER A 148 5.85 17.02 -14.71
C SER A 148 4.36 17.35 -14.72
N SER A 149 3.72 17.36 -13.57
CA SER A 149 2.30 17.67 -13.40
C SER A 149 2.00 19.11 -13.80
N ALA A 150 2.85 20.07 -13.41
CA ALA A 150 2.70 21.48 -13.74
C ALA A 150 2.84 21.73 -15.25
N LEU A 151 3.83 21.12 -15.91
CA LEU A 151 4.01 21.22 -17.36
C LEU A 151 2.88 20.54 -18.13
N GLY A 152 2.41 19.39 -17.68
CA GLY A 152 1.25 18.71 -18.25
C GLY A 152 -0.01 19.56 -18.15
N PHE A 153 -0.27 20.16 -16.99
CA PHE A 153 -1.38 21.08 -16.77
C PHE A 153 -1.27 22.33 -17.67
N ALA A 154 -0.11 22.98 -17.71
CA ALA A 154 0.13 24.14 -18.56
C ALA A 154 -0.08 23.82 -20.05
N SER A 155 0.40 22.66 -20.51
CA SER A 155 0.21 22.16 -21.87
C SER A 155 -1.26 21.97 -22.21
N ALA A 156 -2.04 21.39 -21.29
CA ALA A 156 -3.50 21.20 -21.46
C ALA A 156 -4.23 22.55 -21.56
N VAL A 157 -3.91 23.52 -20.69
CA VAL A 157 -4.47 24.88 -20.73
C VAL A 157 -4.20 25.54 -22.08
N LEU A 158 -2.94 25.50 -22.52
CA LEU A 158 -2.52 26.13 -23.79
C LEU A 158 -3.17 25.47 -25.02
N LEU A 159 -3.29 24.15 -25.01
CA LEU A 159 -3.94 23.38 -26.08
C LEU A 159 -5.44 23.72 -26.19
N ILE A 160 -6.13 23.78 -25.04
CA ILE A 160 -7.55 24.15 -24.97
C ILE A 160 -7.72 25.62 -25.47
N CYS A 161 -6.89 26.54 -25.00
CA CYS A 161 -6.90 27.92 -25.45
C CYS A 161 -6.64 28.04 -26.96
N LEU A 162 -5.69 27.26 -27.50
CA LEU A 162 -5.40 27.21 -28.93
C LEU A 162 -6.61 26.71 -29.74
N GLY A 163 -7.21 25.62 -29.31
CA GLY A 163 -8.40 25.04 -29.94
C GLY A 163 -9.59 25.98 -29.92
N LEU A 164 -9.89 26.59 -28.77
CA LEU A 164 -10.98 27.55 -28.63
C LEU A 164 -10.74 28.84 -29.46
N THR A 165 -9.49 29.32 -29.50
CA THR A 165 -9.13 30.44 -30.41
C THR A 165 -9.43 30.06 -31.84
N GLY A 166 -9.05 28.85 -32.28
CA GLY A 166 -9.33 28.33 -33.62
C GLY A 166 -10.82 28.29 -33.92
N VAL A 167 -11.61 27.72 -33.04
CA VAL A 167 -13.07 27.59 -33.16
C VAL A 167 -13.73 28.97 -33.22
N VAL A 168 -13.47 29.86 -32.26
CA VAL A 168 -14.05 31.21 -32.22
C VAL A 168 -13.61 32.03 -33.46
N SER A 169 -12.33 31.94 -33.86
CA SER A 169 -11.82 32.63 -35.03
C SER A 169 -12.47 32.12 -36.33
N TYR A 170 -12.77 30.82 -36.42
CA TYR A 170 -13.48 30.26 -37.56
C TYR A 170 -14.96 30.70 -37.59
N LEU A 171 -15.67 30.62 -36.48
CA LEU A 171 -17.07 30.99 -36.35
C LEU A 171 -17.30 32.50 -36.72
N TYR A 172 -16.38 33.37 -36.34
CA TYR A 172 -16.51 34.81 -36.59
C TYR A 172 -15.72 35.26 -37.84
N GLY A 173 -15.31 34.34 -38.72
CA GLY A 173 -14.72 34.62 -40.00
C GLY A 173 -13.32 35.28 -39.98
N SER A 174 -12.63 35.20 -38.81
CA SER A 174 -11.23 35.57 -38.67
C SER A 174 -10.28 34.56 -39.32
N VAL A 175 -10.71 33.32 -39.43
CA VAL A 175 -10.07 32.21 -40.15
C VAL A 175 -11.07 31.71 -41.20
N ARG A 176 -10.67 31.70 -42.48
CA ARG A 176 -11.52 31.29 -43.60
C ARG A 176 -10.79 30.30 -44.46
N VAL A 177 -11.49 29.19 -44.77
CA VAL A 177 -11.07 28.19 -45.74
C VAL A 177 -11.91 28.42 -47.01
N GLY A 178 -11.29 28.74 -48.10
CA GLY A 178 -11.98 28.97 -49.38
C GLY A 178 -11.23 28.33 -50.53
N GLN A 179 -11.92 28.06 -51.63
CA GLN A 179 -11.29 27.65 -52.88
C GLN A 179 -11.00 28.90 -53.74
N ARG A 180 -9.78 29.00 -54.23
CA ARG A 180 -9.40 29.99 -55.23
C ARG A 180 -9.86 29.56 -56.60
N GLU A 181 -10.10 30.52 -57.50
CA GLU A 181 -10.29 30.24 -58.93
C GLU A 181 -9.11 29.40 -59.46
N GLY A 182 -9.37 28.09 -59.74
CA GLY A 182 -8.34 27.12 -60.10
C GLY A 182 -8.26 25.91 -59.12
N GLY A 183 -9.20 25.74 -58.14
CA GLY A 183 -9.38 24.56 -57.32
C GLY A 183 -8.40 24.41 -56.14
N ARG A 184 -7.50 25.37 -55.90
CA ARG A 184 -6.59 25.32 -54.76
C ARG A 184 -7.23 25.88 -53.48
N TRP A 185 -7.13 25.15 -52.39
CA TRP A 185 -7.57 25.60 -51.10
C TRP A 185 -6.68 26.79 -50.61
N GLU A 186 -7.31 27.91 -50.21
CA GLU A 186 -6.64 29.05 -49.62
C GLU A 186 -7.14 29.30 -48.20
N LEU A 187 -6.21 29.28 -47.24
CA LEU A 187 -6.46 29.60 -45.83
C LEU A 187 -6.15 31.13 -45.63
N ARG A 188 -7.17 31.93 -45.33
CA ARG A 188 -7.00 33.33 -44.99
C ARG A 188 -7.22 33.56 -43.50
N ILE A 189 -6.19 34.09 -42.81
CA ILE A 189 -6.22 34.34 -41.35
C ILE A 189 -6.07 35.88 -41.16
N SER A 190 -6.95 36.44 -40.34
CA SER A 190 -6.83 37.86 -39.95
C SER A 190 -5.56 38.11 -39.12
N LYS A 191 -5.07 39.38 -39.12
CA LYS A 191 -3.84 39.71 -38.36
C LYS A 191 -3.97 39.40 -36.88
N SER A 192 -5.13 39.68 -36.28
CA SER A 192 -5.39 39.40 -34.85
C SER A 192 -5.45 37.92 -34.53
N ALA A 193 -6.20 37.13 -35.31
CA ALA A 193 -6.27 35.67 -35.11
C ALA A 193 -4.89 35.01 -35.31
N ARG A 194 -4.11 35.50 -36.28
CA ARG A 194 -2.75 35.04 -36.52
C ARG A 194 -1.85 35.25 -35.33
N ILE A 195 -1.85 36.45 -34.73
CA ILE A 195 -1.02 36.77 -33.57
C ILE A 195 -1.42 35.89 -32.40
N GLN A 196 -2.70 35.75 -32.10
CA GLN A 196 -3.20 34.97 -30.98
C GLN A 196 -2.88 33.48 -31.14
N LEU A 197 -3.17 32.90 -32.32
CA LEU A 197 -2.86 31.48 -32.59
C LEU A 197 -1.35 31.22 -32.58
N ALA A 198 -0.54 32.12 -33.13
CA ALA A 198 0.90 31.94 -33.14
C ALA A 198 1.52 32.07 -31.75
N ILE A 199 1.04 32.98 -30.90
CA ILE A 199 1.52 33.09 -29.51
C ILE A 199 1.14 31.83 -28.71
N LEU A 200 -0.12 31.37 -28.80
CA LEU A 200 -0.55 30.18 -28.07
C LEU A 200 0.17 28.91 -28.53
N ALA A 201 0.36 28.74 -29.84
CA ALA A 201 1.13 27.63 -30.38
C ALA A 201 2.61 27.70 -29.96
N GLY A 202 3.19 28.91 -29.97
CA GLY A 202 4.56 29.13 -29.49
C GLY A 202 4.71 28.79 -28.00
N LEU A 203 3.79 29.23 -27.13
CA LEU A 203 3.79 28.90 -25.70
C LEU A 203 3.59 27.42 -25.46
N TYR A 204 2.70 26.77 -26.20
CA TYR A 204 2.52 25.34 -26.15
C TYR A 204 3.81 24.57 -26.46
N LEU A 205 4.52 24.99 -27.52
CA LEU A 205 5.80 24.36 -27.88
C LEU A 205 6.91 24.67 -26.87
N VAL A 206 6.90 25.82 -26.19
CA VAL A 206 7.80 26.07 -25.05
C VAL A 206 7.52 25.10 -23.91
N ALA A 207 6.25 24.87 -23.58
CA ALA A 207 5.88 23.89 -22.57
C ALA A 207 6.30 22.46 -22.97
N GLN A 208 6.13 22.08 -24.25
CA GLN A 208 6.59 20.80 -24.76
C GLN A 208 8.12 20.67 -24.74
N ALA A 209 8.85 21.75 -25.05
CA ALA A 209 10.31 21.77 -24.97
C ALA A 209 10.79 21.55 -23.51
N ALA A 210 10.13 22.20 -22.55
CA ALA A 210 10.42 22.00 -21.13
C ALA A 210 10.06 20.58 -20.67
N SER A 211 8.95 20.01 -21.17
CA SER A 211 8.57 18.62 -20.87
C SER A 211 9.62 17.63 -21.41
N LEU A 212 10.02 17.76 -22.68
CA LEU A 212 11.07 16.92 -23.29
C LEU A 212 12.42 17.05 -22.57
N TRP A 213 12.72 18.23 -22.05
CA TRP A 213 13.92 18.41 -21.22
C TRP A 213 13.81 17.68 -19.89
N LEU A 214 12.63 17.71 -19.25
CA LEU A 214 12.37 17.02 -17.99
C LEU A 214 12.28 15.49 -18.17
N ASP A 215 11.77 15.01 -19.30
CA ASP A 215 11.62 13.59 -19.62
C ASP A 215 12.99 12.86 -19.62
N ARG A 216 14.09 13.58 -19.85
CA ARG A 216 15.46 13.04 -19.70
C ARG A 216 15.74 12.48 -18.29
N TYR A 217 15.15 13.08 -17.27
CA TYR A 217 15.31 12.64 -15.89
C TYR A 217 14.36 11.51 -15.56
N LYS A 218 13.17 11.49 -16.16
CA LYS A 218 12.19 10.40 -16.00
C LYS A 218 12.71 9.05 -16.48
N THR A 219 13.57 9.06 -17.53
CA THR A 219 14.14 7.79 -18.02
C THR A 219 14.85 6.98 -16.94
N LEU A 220 15.28 7.62 -15.82
CA LEU A 220 15.96 6.93 -14.73
C LEU A 220 15.04 6.01 -13.91
N SER A 221 13.74 6.18 -14.02
CA SER A 221 12.73 5.33 -13.36
C SER A 221 11.83 4.56 -14.33
N GLU A 222 12.09 4.66 -15.64
CA GLU A 222 11.33 3.91 -16.64
C GLU A 222 11.81 2.46 -16.71
N THR A 223 10.87 1.51 -16.80
CA THR A 223 11.18 0.08 -16.90
C THR A 223 11.62 -0.25 -18.33
N GLY A 224 12.84 -0.76 -18.48
CA GLY A 224 13.37 -1.30 -19.72
C GLY A 224 13.24 -2.81 -19.80
N ASP A 225 13.77 -3.41 -20.89
CA ASP A 225 13.72 -4.86 -21.11
C ASP A 225 14.65 -5.63 -20.15
N LEU A 226 15.79 -5.07 -19.81
CA LEU A 226 16.81 -5.69 -18.95
C LEU A 226 16.76 -5.18 -17.52
N ILE A 227 16.69 -3.86 -17.35
CA ILE A 227 16.75 -3.14 -16.07
C ILE A 227 15.72 -2.00 -16.03
N THR A 228 15.38 -1.53 -14.84
CA THR A 228 14.73 -0.23 -14.66
C THR A 228 15.80 0.87 -14.68
N GLY A 229 15.55 1.93 -15.43
CA GLY A 229 16.51 2.98 -15.74
C GLY A 229 17.13 2.82 -17.12
N PRO A 230 17.84 3.86 -17.63
CA PRO A 230 18.40 3.85 -18.97
C PRO A 230 19.66 2.99 -19.03
N GLY A 231 19.67 1.99 -19.91
CA GLY A 231 20.86 1.30 -20.35
C GLY A 231 21.69 2.12 -21.37
N TYR A 232 22.56 1.46 -22.11
CA TYR A 232 23.43 2.12 -23.09
C TYR A 232 22.67 2.94 -24.12
N THR A 233 21.62 2.36 -24.73
CA THR A 233 20.76 3.07 -25.69
C THR A 233 20.06 4.27 -25.03
N GLY A 234 19.58 4.10 -23.80
CA GLY A 234 18.94 5.17 -23.04
C GLY A 234 19.87 6.37 -22.83
N VAL A 235 21.08 6.12 -22.36
CA VAL A 235 22.07 7.17 -22.05
C VAL A 235 22.66 7.81 -23.32
N ASN A 236 22.96 7.01 -24.36
CA ASN A 236 23.69 7.50 -25.53
C ASN A 236 22.77 7.92 -26.70
N ALA A 237 21.51 7.51 -26.71
CA ALA A 237 20.57 7.88 -27.78
C ALA A 237 19.31 8.58 -27.27
N VAL A 238 18.61 8.04 -26.25
CA VAL A 238 17.32 8.59 -25.81
C VAL A 238 17.50 9.92 -25.08
N ILE A 239 18.32 9.97 -24.05
CA ILE A 239 18.58 11.19 -23.25
C ILE A 239 19.13 12.34 -24.11
N PRO A 240 20.17 12.16 -24.97
CA PRO A 240 20.60 13.21 -25.90
C PRO A 240 19.53 13.54 -26.94
N GLY A 241 18.78 12.54 -27.40
CA GLY A 241 17.67 12.72 -28.35
C GLY A 241 16.57 13.63 -27.80
N GLN A 242 16.17 13.41 -26.56
CA GLN A 242 15.19 14.28 -25.86
C GLN A 242 15.71 15.73 -25.74
N ALA A 243 16.99 15.92 -25.41
CA ALA A 243 17.60 17.24 -25.36
C ALA A 243 17.60 17.93 -26.73
N ILE A 244 17.92 17.20 -27.80
CA ILE A 244 17.88 17.73 -29.19
C ILE A 244 16.45 18.09 -29.56
N LEU A 245 15.48 17.22 -29.27
CA LEU A 245 14.07 17.48 -29.55
C LEU A 245 13.54 18.68 -28.76
N ALA A 246 13.95 18.84 -27.51
CA ALA A 246 13.65 20.03 -26.69
C ALA A 246 14.19 21.32 -27.37
N GLY A 247 15.44 21.30 -27.85
CA GLY A 247 16.03 22.41 -28.60
C GLY A 247 15.30 22.71 -29.90
N ILE A 248 14.92 21.69 -30.67
CA ILE A 248 14.13 21.86 -31.90
C ILE A 248 12.74 22.42 -31.59
N ALA A 249 12.06 21.90 -30.55
CA ALA A 249 10.75 22.41 -30.13
C ALA A 249 10.82 23.89 -29.70
N ALA A 250 11.85 24.27 -28.94
CA ALA A 250 12.08 25.67 -28.57
C ALA A 250 12.35 26.57 -29.79
N PHE A 251 13.13 26.08 -30.77
CA PHE A 251 13.36 26.79 -32.01
C PHE A 251 12.08 26.98 -32.83
N VAL A 252 11.24 25.95 -32.94
CA VAL A 252 9.95 26.03 -33.63
C VAL A 252 8.99 26.96 -32.88
N ALA A 253 9.02 26.99 -31.57
CA ALA A 253 8.29 27.98 -30.76
C ALA A 253 8.70 29.41 -31.12
N LEU A 254 10.00 29.68 -31.27
CA LEU A 254 10.52 30.97 -31.72
C LEU A 254 9.99 31.32 -33.10
N LEU A 255 9.93 30.38 -34.04
CA LEU A 255 9.35 30.60 -35.37
C LEU A 255 7.87 30.99 -35.30
N PHE A 256 7.10 30.43 -34.37
CA PHE A 256 5.71 30.86 -34.12
C PHE A 256 5.66 32.31 -33.59
N PHE A 257 6.50 32.66 -32.61
CA PHE A 257 6.56 34.06 -32.11
C PHE A 257 6.98 35.05 -33.20
N VAL A 258 7.95 34.73 -34.02
CA VAL A 258 8.36 35.53 -35.19
C VAL A 258 7.20 35.65 -36.19
N THR A 259 6.43 34.58 -36.39
CA THR A 259 5.27 34.59 -37.29
C THR A 259 4.13 35.48 -36.77
N ALA A 260 3.96 35.58 -35.45
CA ALA A 260 3.01 36.53 -34.86
C ALA A 260 3.28 37.97 -35.37
N VAL A 261 4.55 38.33 -35.55
CA VAL A 261 4.98 39.66 -36.03
C VAL A 261 4.99 39.73 -37.56
N ILE A 262 5.73 38.84 -38.24
CA ILE A 262 6.01 38.91 -39.69
C ILE A 262 4.84 38.39 -40.52
N GLY A 263 4.08 37.41 -40.04
CA GLY A 263 2.88 36.88 -40.70
C GLY A 263 3.09 35.77 -41.72
N ARG A 264 4.24 35.13 -41.73
CA ARG A 264 4.59 34.06 -42.68
C ARG A 264 4.43 32.67 -42.05
N TRP A 265 3.24 32.07 -42.22
CA TRP A 265 2.92 30.73 -41.65
C TRP A 265 3.74 29.56 -42.22
N ARG A 266 4.38 29.77 -43.38
CA ARG A 266 5.19 28.69 -43.99
C ARG A 266 6.32 28.20 -43.08
N PHE A 267 6.99 29.11 -42.36
CA PHE A 267 8.13 28.76 -41.52
C PHE A 267 7.76 27.92 -40.31
N PRO A 268 6.77 28.31 -39.47
CA PRO A 268 6.42 27.48 -38.33
C PRO A 268 5.74 26.16 -38.75
N LEU A 269 4.98 26.13 -39.86
CA LEU A 269 4.40 24.86 -40.35
C LEU A 269 5.47 23.89 -40.84
N ILE A 270 6.48 24.38 -41.59
CA ILE A 270 7.63 23.53 -41.96
C ILE A 270 8.41 23.12 -40.72
N GLY A 271 8.63 24.05 -39.79
CA GLY A 271 9.29 23.74 -38.51
C GLY A 271 8.55 22.66 -37.71
N THR A 272 7.22 22.74 -37.61
CA THR A 272 6.42 21.72 -36.96
C THR A 272 6.48 20.37 -37.67
N ALA A 273 6.41 20.37 -39.00
CA ALA A 273 6.58 19.15 -39.78
C ALA A 273 7.97 18.54 -39.58
N LEU A 274 9.02 19.35 -39.56
CA LEU A 274 10.38 18.91 -39.27
C LEU A 274 10.52 18.41 -37.82
N LEU A 275 9.88 19.05 -36.83
CA LEU A 275 9.84 18.60 -35.45
C LEU A 275 9.21 17.19 -35.34
N ILE A 276 8.10 16.95 -36.04
CA ILE A 276 7.44 15.62 -36.07
C ILE A 276 8.37 14.58 -36.71
N VAL A 277 8.99 14.92 -37.84
CA VAL A 277 9.97 14.03 -38.49
C VAL A 277 11.16 13.75 -37.56
N SER A 278 11.68 14.82 -36.93
CA SER A 278 12.77 14.68 -35.96
C SER A 278 12.38 13.82 -34.77
N ALA A 279 11.14 13.96 -34.25
CA ALA A 279 10.65 13.13 -33.16
C ALA A 279 10.61 11.63 -33.55
N ILE A 280 10.24 11.32 -34.79
CA ILE A 280 10.27 9.95 -35.32
C ILE A 280 11.72 9.46 -35.50
N VAL A 281 12.56 10.26 -36.11
CA VAL A 281 13.95 9.86 -36.43
C VAL A 281 14.82 9.80 -35.16
N VAL A 282 14.81 10.84 -34.35
CA VAL A 282 15.67 10.97 -33.18
C VAL A 282 15.05 10.28 -31.96
N GLY A 283 13.72 10.29 -31.84
CA GLY A 283 13.03 9.69 -30.68
C GLY A 283 12.79 8.19 -30.82
N VAL A 284 12.69 7.66 -32.04
CA VAL A 284 12.40 6.21 -32.26
C VAL A 284 13.46 5.57 -33.15
N GLY A 285 13.73 6.14 -34.33
CA GLY A 285 14.60 5.54 -35.34
C GLY A 285 16.05 5.44 -34.89
N TYR A 286 16.61 6.49 -34.31
CA TYR A 286 18.01 6.50 -33.86
C TYR A 286 18.23 5.57 -32.65
N PRO A 287 17.41 5.57 -31.60
CA PRO A 287 17.51 4.60 -30.53
C PRO A 287 17.39 3.14 -31.03
N TRP A 288 16.44 2.85 -31.92
CA TRP A 288 16.32 1.52 -32.52
C TRP A 288 17.56 1.09 -33.31
N ILE A 289 18.21 2.02 -34.05
CA ILE A 289 19.44 1.72 -34.78
C ILE A 289 20.58 1.41 -33.79
N VAL A 290 20.74 2.23 -32.74
CA VAL A 290 21.78 2.02 -31.72
C VAL A 290 21.54 0.68 -31.02
N ASP A 291 20.33 0.41 -30.58
CA ASP A 291 19.97 -0.83 -29.93
C ASP A 291 20.26 -2.05 -30.83
N ARG A 292 19.68 -2.06 -32.06
CA ARG A 292 19.73 -3.22 -32.95
C ARG A 292 21.13 -3.54 -33.50
N PHE A 293 21.92 -2.50 -33.81
CA PHE A 293 23.21 -2.67 -34.52
C PHE A 293 24.45 -2.48 -33.64
N GLN A 294 24.31 -1.81 -32.51
CA GLN A 294 25.43 -1.55 -31.60
C GLN A 294 25.30 -2.33 -30.30
N VAL A 295 24.14 -2.26 -29.64
CA VAL A 295 23.94 -2.91 -28.34
C VAL A 295 23.72 -4.42 -28.52
N ALA A 296 22.71 -4.85 -29.27
CA ALA A 296 22.35 -6.26 -29.35
C ALA A 296 23.50 -7.23 -29.72
N PRO A 297 24.50 -6.87 -30.58
CA PRO A 297 25.66 -7.75 -30.81
C PRO A 297 26.67 -7.80 -29.66
N ASN A 298 26.71 -6.80 -28.77
CA ASN A 298 27.66 -6.65 -27.68
C ASN A 298 26.98 -6.24 -26.36
N GLU A 299 25.79 -6.80 -26.11
CA GLU A 299 24.85 -6.32 -25.10
C GLU A 299 25.49 -6.24 -23.72
N PHE A 300 26.03 -7.34 -23.20
CA PHE A 300 26.63 -7.36 -21.87
C PHE A 300 27.73 -6.31 -21.69
N SER A 301 28.67 -6.24 -22.59
CA SER A 301 29.82 -5.32 -22.44
C SER A 301 29.45 -3.83 -22.48
N LEU A 302 28.32 -3.50 -23.10
CA LEU A 302 27.81 -2.14 -23.15
C LEU A 302 26.85 -1.83 -22.01
N GLU A 303 26.13 -2.84 -21.51
CA GLU A 303 25.12 -2.68 -20.43
C GLU A 303 25.71 -2.87 -19.02
N GLU A 304 26.90 -3.48 -18.87
CA GLU A 304 27.54 -3.83 -17.61
C GLU A 304 27.48 -2.70 -16.57
N GLN A 305 27.98 -1.51 -16.89
CA GLN A 305 27.98 -0.37 -15.98
C GLN A 305 26.56 0.11 -15.57
N TYR A 306 25.56 -0.09 -16.41
CA TYR A 306 24.17 0.31 -16.12
C TYR A 306 23.47 -0.74 -15.27
N ILE A 307 23.84 -2.02 -15.46
CA ILE A 307 23.39 -3.11 -14.58
C ILE A 307 23.95 -2.88 -13.17
N GLU A 308 25.23 -2.53 -13.02
CA GLU A 308 25.82 -2.20 -11.72
C GLU A 308 25.08 -1.07 -11.03
N ARG A 309 24.81 0.04 -11.75
CA ARG A 309 24.00 1.15 -11.21
C ARG A 309 22.61 0.72 -10.75
N ASN A 310 21.95 -0.14 -11.53
CA ASN A 310 20.63 -0.66 -11.18
C ASN A 310 20.70 -1.61 -9.98
N LEU A 311 21.74 -2.45 -9.87
CA LEU A 311 21.96 -3.32 -8.72
C LEU A 311 22.09 -2.49 -7.43
N ASP A 312 23.02 -1.51 -7.44
CA ASP A 312 23.30 -0.70 -6.27
C ASP A 312 22.09 0.11 -5.82
N MET A 313 21.44 0.83 -6.76
CA MET A 313 20.30 1.67 -6.45
C MET A 313 19.07 0.85 -6.01
N THR A 314 18.87 -0.34 -6.59
CA THR A 314 17.79 -1.24 -6.16
C THR A 314 18.04 -1.78 -4.75
N LYS A 315 19.28 -2.21 -4.46
CA LYS A 315 19.62 -2.69 -3.12
C LYS A 315 19.33 -1.63 -2.05
N VAL A 316 19.73 -0.39 -2.30
CA VAL A 316 19.43 0.73 -1.41
C VAL A 316 17.93 0.99 -1.33
N ALA A 317 17.22 1.07 -2.46
CA ALA A 317 15.78 1.41 -2.49
C ALA A 317 14.88 0.43 -1.74
N TYR A 318 15.28 -0.84 -1.68
CA TYR A 318 14.55 -1.90 -0.97
C TYR A 318 15.15 -2.26 0.40
N GLY A 319 16.19 -1.55 0.86
CA GLY A 319 16.84 -1.82 2.15
C GLY A 319 17.46 -3.21 2.24
N ILE A 320 18.07 -3.66 1.15
CA ILE A 320 18.77 -4.96 1.03
C ILE A 320 20.28 -4.81 0.78
N ASP A 321 20.79 -3.60 0.86
CA ASP A 321 22.22 -3.28 0.72
C ASP A 321 23.09 -3.80 1.87
N GLY A 322 22.48 -3.96 3.07
CA GLY A 322 23.12 -4.57 4.25
C GLY A 322 23.02 -6.10 4.33
N LEU A 323 22.70 -6.81 3.23
CA LEU A 323 22.50 -8.26 3.22
C LEU A 323 23.80 -9.02 3.55
N GLU A 324 23.79 -9.80 4.65
CA GLU A 324 24.89 -10.71 4.99
C GLU A 324 24.74 -12.03 4.25
N LYS A 325 25.75 -12.42 3.46
CA LYS A 325 25.75 -13.68 2.70
C LYS A 325 26.73 -14.65 3.29
N THR A 326 26.29 -15.89 3.49
CA THR A 326 27.10 -17.01 3.94
C THR A 326 26.93 -18.18 2.99
N GLU A 327 28.01 -18.68 2.43
CA GLU A 327 27.99 -19.92 1.65
C GLU A 327 27.90 -21.12 2.58
N THR A 328 27.08 -22.09 2.20
CA THR A 328 26.92 -23.34 2.94
C THR A 328 26.96 -24.53 1.99
N THR A 329 27.61 -25.59 2.42
CA THR A 329 27.55 -26.88 1.72
C THR A 329 26.36 -27.71 2.10
N ALA A 330 25.62 -27.27 3.15
CA ALA A 330 24.47 -27.98 3.71
C ALA A 330 24.77 -29.50 3.86
N VAL A 331 25.72 -29.80 4.72
CA VAL A 331 26.18 -31.20 4.96
C VAL A 331 24.98 -32.07 5.29
N THR A 332 24.78 -33.12 4.50
CA THR A 332 23.62 -34.02 4.63
C THR A 332 23.74 -34.97 5.81
N ASP A 333 24.94 -35.20 6.30
CA ASP A 333 25.23 -36.07 7.45
C ASP A 333 25.69 -35.22 8.64
N ALA A 334 24.76 -34.76 9.46
CA ALA A 334 25.08 -34.06 10.69
C ALA A 334 25.90 -34.96 11.66
N GLU A 335 26.97 -34.39 12.24
CA GLU A 335 27.76 -35.09 13.24
C GLU A 335 26.87 -35.52 14.45
N PRO A 336 27.16 -36.66 15.07
CA PRO A 336 26.49 -37.09 16.27
C PRO A 336 26.57 -36.02 17.36
N GLY A 337 25.42 -35.45 17.75
CA GLY A 337 25.31 -34.40 18.77
C GLY A 337 25.18 -33.01 18.25
N ALA A 338 25.26 -32.76 16.92
CA ALA A 338 25.07 -31.43 16.30
C ALA A 338 23.71 -30.80 16.69
N LEU A 339 22.62 -31.55 16.65
CA LEU A 339 21.29 -31.08 17.11
C LEU A 339 21.25 -30.68 18.59
N ARG A 340 22.15 -31.21 19.42
CA ARG A 340 22.24 -30.80 20.84
C ARG A 340 23.00 -29.48 20.99
N ALA A 341 23.93 -29.20 20.14
CA ALA A 341 24.57 -27.89 20.12
C ALA A 341 23.58 -26.76 19.77
N ASP A 342 22.60 -27.07 18.92
CA ASP A 342 21.50 -26.15 18.54
C ASP A 342 20.20 -26.42 19.35
N ALA A 343 20.35 -26.87 20.61
CA ALA A 343 19.21 -27.26 21.44
C ALA A 343 18.21 -26.14 21.67
N GLN A 344 18.64 -24.90 21.74
CA GLN A 344 17.76 -23.75 21.91
C GLN A 344 16.86 -23.56 20.69
N THR A 345 17.40 -23.58 19.47
CA THR A 345 16.62 -23.52 18.24
C THR A 345 15.66 -24.69 18.12
N THR A 346 16.13 -25.92 18.37
CA THR A 346 15.29 -27.13 18.23
C THR A 346 14.16 -27.17 19.26
N ALA A 347 14.40 -26.67 20.48
CA ALA A 347 13.37 -26.60 21.53
C ALA A 347 12.32 -25.51 21.25
N SER A 348 12.70 -24.47 20.55
CA SER A 348 11.83 -23.32 20.20
C SER A 348 11.02 -23.54 18.92
N ILE A 349 11.23 -24.66 18.19
CA ILE A 349 10.48 -24.91 16.95
C ILE A 349 8.98 -24.87 17.24
N ARG A 350 8.33 -23.86 16.68
CA ARG A 350 6.87 -23.71 16.77
C ARG A 350 6.20 -24.84 16.00
N ILE A 351 5.42 -25.68 16.69
CA ILE A 351 4.66 -26.79 16.11
C ILE A 351 3.28 -26.30 15.67
N MET A 352 2.70 -25.35 16.42
CA MET A 352 1.39 -24.79 16.14
C MET A 352 1.40 -23.98 14.86
N ASP A 353 0.53 -24.38 13.92
CA ASP A 353 0.32 -23.67 12.67
C ASP A 353 -0.90 -22.75 12.83
N PRO A 354 -0.74 -21.41 12.76
CA PRO A 354 -1.83 -20.46 13.00
C PRO A 354 -3.06 -20.70 12.12
N ALA A 355 -2.87 -21.07 10.86
CA ALA A 355 -3.98 -21.30 9.94
C ALA A 355 -4.73 -22.60 10.24
N ILE A 356 -4.02 -23.64 10.67
CA ILE A 356 -4.62 -24.96 10.91
C ILE A 356 -5.28 -25.06 12.27
N ILE A 357 -4.73 -24.40 13.30
CA ILE A 357 -5.30 -24.48 14.65
C ILE A 357 -6.44 -23.48 14.91
N SER A 358 -6.67 -22.51 14.02
CA SER A 358 -7.76 -21.53 14.13
C SER A 358 -9.13 -22.20 14.37
N PRO A 359 -9.56 -23.25 13.64
CA PRO A 359 -10.80 -23.96 13.93
C PRO A 359 -10.82 -24.63 15.31
N THR A 360 -9.67 -25.09 15.82
CA THR A 360 -9.56 -25.71 17.15
C THR A 360 -9.70 -24.66 18.25
N VAL A 361 -9.03 -23.51 18.10
CA VAL A 361 -9.16 -22.37 19.03
C VAL A 361 -10.61 -21.90 19.06
N ARG A 362 -11.23 -21.74 17.90
CA ARG A 362 -12.65 -21.39 17.80
C ARG A 362 -13.52 -22.37 18.58
N GLN A 363 -13.32 -23.65 18.40
CA GLN A 363 -14.12 -24.69 19.10
C GLN A 363 -13.94 -24.68 20.61
N LEU A 364 -12.72 -24.52 21.09
CA LEU A 364 -12.40 -24.61 22.51
C LEU A 364 -12.72 -23.31 23.26
N GLU A 365 -12.61 -22.17 22.61
CA GLU A 365 -12.59 -20.85 23.24
C GLU A 365 -13.68 -19.89 22.73
N GLN A 366 -14.53 -20.28 21.77
CA GLN A 366 -15.60 -19.42 21.26
C GLN A 366 -16.72 -19.19 22.30
N PHE A 367 -17.02 -20.17 23.12
CA PHE A 367 -18.05 -20.18 24.17
C PHE A 367 -19.49 -19.87 23.71
N ARG A 368 -19.68 -18.90 22.83
CA ARG A 368 -20.96 -18.47 22.24
C ARG A 368 -20.80 -18.25 20.75
N ALA A 369 -21.86 -18.49 19.99
CA ALA A 369 -21.86 -18.36 18.55
C ALA A 369 -21.57 -16.93 18.05
N TYR A 370 -21.86 -15.91 18.85
CA TYR A 370 -21.61 -14.50 18.51
C TYR A 370 -20.16 -14.04 18.77
N TYR A 371 -19.25 -14.95 19.19
CA TYR A 371 -17.82 -14.70 19.21
C TYR A 371 -17.14 -15.37 18.02
N GLN A 372 -16.06 -14.77 17.55
CA GLN A 372 -15.18 -15.34 16.53
C GLN A 372 -13.74 -14.97 16.79
N PHE A 373 -12.84 -15.68 16.09
CA PHE A 373 -11.42 -15.43 16.05
C PHE A 373 -11.01 -15.20 14.61
N THR A 374 -9.96 -14.40 14.38
CA THR A 374 -9.37 -14.18 13.05
C THR A 374 -8.82 -15.49 12.47
N ASP A 375 -8.75 -15.57 11.16
CA ASP A 375 -8.22 -16.72 10.44
C ASP A 375 -7.37 -16.24 9.26
N PRO A 376 -6.04 -16.49 9.27
CA PRO A 376 -5.25 -17.22 10.29
C PRO A 376 -5.14 -16.45 11.63
N LEU A 377 -4.67 -17.15 12.67
CA LEU A 377 -4.29 -16.56 13.96
C LEU A 377 -2.94 -15.86 13.82
N ASP A 378 -2.62 -14.96 14.74
CA ASP A 378 -1.34 -14.27 14.80
C ASP A 378 -0.24 -15.02 15.55
N VAL A 379 0.99 -14.56 15.41
CA VAL A 379 2.15 -15.05 16.14
C VAL A 379 2.76 -13.89 16.91
N ASP A 380 2.99 -14.09 18.19
CA ASP A 380 3.66 -13.13 19.05
C ASP A 380 4.62 -13.87 20.00
N ARG A 381 5.34 -13.13 20.80
CA ARG A 381 6.23 -13.67 21.82
C ARG A 381 5.97 -12.99 23.16
N TYR A 382 6.00 -13.78 24.19
CA TYR A 382 5.84 -13.32 25.57
C TYR A 382 6.94 -13.86 26.45
N GLU A 383 7.33 -13.08 27.43
CA GLU A 383 8.24 -13.55 28.48
C GLU A 383 7.45 -14.32 29.55
N ILE A 384 7.65 -15.64 29.61
CA ILE A 384 6.96 -16.53 30.52
C ILE A 384 7.99 -17.22 31.43
N ASN A 385 7.89 -16.98 32.73
CA ASN A 385 8.84 -17.51 33.72
C ASN A 385 10.32 -17.14 33.44
N GLY A 386 10.55 -15.92 32.86
CA GLY A 386 11.89 -15.43 32.54
C GLY A 386 12.49 -16.03 31.26
N GLN A 387 11.64 -16.59 30.39
CA GLN A 387 12.04 -17.11 29.08
C GLN A 387 11.11 -16.55 28.00
N SER A 388 11.68 -16.05 26.92
CA SER A 388 10.92 -15.65 25.74
C SER A 388 10.37 -16.88 25.04
N GLN A 389 9.08 -16.90 24.77
CA GLN A 389 8.37 -18.03 24.17
C GLN A 389 7.55 -17.56 22.97
N ASP A 390 7.73 -18.24 21.82
CA ASP A 390 6.87 -18.06 20.65
C ASP A 390 5.46 -18.57 20.97
N THR A 391 4.45 -17.76 20.67
CA THR A 391 3.05 -18.05 20.94
C THR A 391 2.19 -17.86 19.69
N VAL A 392 1.01 -18.45 19.72
CA VAL A 392 -0.06 -18.15 18.77
C VAL A 392 -1.14 -17.40 19.52
N VAL A 393 -1.54 -16.26 18.98
CA VAL A 393 -2.44 -15.31 19.64
C VAL A 393 -3.66 -15.00 18.78
N SER A 394 -4.77 -14.68 19.39
CA SER A 394 -5.94 -14.12 18.71
C SER A 394 -6.88 -13.45 19.69
N VAL A 395 -7.47 -12.36 19.26
CA VAL A 395 -8.49 -11.63 20.01
C VAL A 395 -9.85 -12.28 19.75
N ARG A 396 -10.67 -12.38 20.81
CA ARG A 396 -12.05 -12.84 20.67
C ARG A 396 -12.96 -11.65 20.32
N GLU A 397 -13.37 -11.59 19.05
CA GLU A 397 -14.20 -10.52 18.51
C GLU A 397 -15.65 -10.96 18.32
N LEU A 398 -16.51 -10.03 17.92
CA LEU A 398 -17.94 -10.27 17.71
C LEU A 398 -18.24 -10.76 16.29
N ASP A 399 -19.09 -11.78 16.18
CA ASP A 399 -19.76 -12.21 14.96
C ASP A 399 -21.22 -11.76 14.96
N MET A 400 -21.48 -10.60 14.33
CA MET A 400 -22.83 -10.06 14.26
C MET A 400 -23.77 -10.86 13.37
N GLU A 401 -23.27 -11.65 12.43
CA GLU A 401 -24.08 -12.49 11.56
C GLU A 401 -24.64 -13.70 12.31
N ALA A 402 -23.86 -14.24 13.23
CA ALA A 402 -24.28 -15.37 14.08
C ALA A 402 -25.44 -15.06 15.03
N LEU A 403 -25.75 -13.78 15.26
CA LEU A 403 -26.97 -13.40 16.03
C LEU A 403 -28.27 -13.79 15.31
N GLY A 404 -28.26 -13.97 13.98
CA GLY A 404 -29.42 -14.37 13.19
C GLY A 404 -30.67 -13.52 13.49
N THR A 405 -31.74 -14.15 13.90
CA THR A 405 -33.01 -13.47 14.24
C THR A 405 -32.96 -12.64 15.52
N ALA A 406 -32.01 -12.89 16.42
CA ALA A 406 -31.79 -12.08 17.61
C ALA A 406 -31.02 -10.78 17.28
N GLY A 407 -30.48 -10.62 16.07
CA GLY A 407 -29.75 -9.44 15.62
C GLY A 407 -30.63 -8.22 15.35
N THR A 408 -31.42 -7.79 16.32
CA THR A 408 -32.16 -6.51 16.29
C THR A 408 -31.18 -5.33 16.28
N TRP A 409 -31.62 -4.15 15.88
CA TRP A 409 -30.79 -2.95 15.94
C TRP A 409 -30.22 -2.73 17.34
N GLN A 410 -31.05 -2.84 18.38
CA GLN A 410 -30.62 -2.70 19.77
C GLN A 410 -29.52 -3.69 20.13
N ASN A 411 -29.68 -4.97 19.80
CA ASN A 411 -28.71 -5.98 20.12
C ASN A 411 -27.38 -5.72 19.40
N ARG A 412 -27.41 -5.44 18.09
CA ARG A 412 -26.20 -5.20 17.30
C ARG A 412 -25.47 -3.90 17.63
N THR A 413 -26.18 -2.92 18.20
CA THR A 413 -25.64 -1.57 18.37
C THR A 413 -25.36 -1.19 19.81
N VAL A 414 -26.18 -1.69 20.76
CA VAL A 414 -26.15 -1.24 22.16
C VAL A 414 -25.81 -2.38 23.13
N VAL A 415 -26.16 -3.62 22.80
CA VAL A 415 -25.94 -4.76 23.70
C VAL A 415 -24.62 -5.46 23.40
N TYR A 416 -24.41 -5.91 22.17
CA TYR A 416 -23.19 -6.58 21.74
C TYR A 416 -22.23 -5.55 21.15
N THR A 417 -21.54 -4.81 22.03
CA THR A 417 -20.70 -3.66 21.65
C THR A 417 -19.22 -4.02 21.50
N HIS A 418 -18.75 -5.07 22.16
CA HIS A 418 -17.34 -5.41 22.23
C HIS A 418 -17.12 -6.93 22.31
N GLY A 419 -15.94 -7.36 21.86
CA GLY A 419 -15.38 -8.68 22.09
C GLY A 419 -14.78 -8.77 23.50
N TYR A 420 -14.24 -9.96 23.86
CA TYR A 420 -13.71 -10.17 25.20
C TYR A 420 -12.49 -11.10 25.23
N GLY A 421 -11.37 -10.59 25.65
CA GLY A 421 -10.15 -11.32 25.93
C GLY A 421 -9.32 -11.65 24.71
N LEU A 422 -8.10 -11.99 25.01
CA LEU A 422 -7.11 -12.54 24.10
C LEU A 422 -6.90 -14.00 24.45
N VAL A 423 -6.69 -14.85 23.45
CA VAL A 423 -6.29 -16.25 23.63
C VAL A 423 -4.84 -16.36 23.23
N VAL A 424 -4.00 -16.90 24.13
CA VAL A 424 -2.57 -17.16 23.89
C VAL A 424 -2.30 -18.64 24.07
N ALA A 425 -1.74 -19.27 23.05
CA ALA A 425 -1.31 -20.66 23.08
C ALA A 425 0.20 -20.78 22.88
N ALA A 426 0.85 -21.69 23.63
CA ALA A 426 2.27 -21.96 23.43
C ALA A 426 2.53 -22.52 22.03
N GLY A 427 3.48 -21.94 21.30
CA GLY A 427 3.74 -22.32 19.92
C GLY A 427 4.35 -23.71 19.73
N ASN A 428 5.04 -24.23 20.75
CA ASN A 428 5.82 -25.46 20.69
C ASN A 428 5.30 -26.57 21.62
N GLN A 429 4.13 -26.38 22.26
CA GLN A 429 3.60 -27.32 23.23
C GLN A 429 2.21 -27.84 22.89
N ARG A 430 1.90 -29.06 23.32
CA ARG A 430 0.58 -29.67 23.21
C ARG A 430 0.22 -30.42 24.47
N THR A 431 -1.06 -30.57 24.75
CA THR A 431 -1.57 -31.46 25.80
C THR A 431 -1.41 -32.93 25.41
N SER A 432 -1.63 -33.86 26.35
CA SER A 432 -1.66 -35.29 26.06
C SER A 432 -2.67 -35.69 24.97
N ASP A 433 -3.75 -34.92 24.85
CA ASP A 433 -4.83 -35.18 23.89
C ASP A 433 -4.57 -34.50 22.53
N GLY A 434 -3.43 -33.80 22.38
CA GLY A 434 -3.04 -33.14 21.15
C GLY A 434 -3.56 -31.70 20.98
N ASN A 435 -4.28 -31.13 21.93
CA ASN A 435 -4.77 -29.77 21.91
C ASN A 435 -3.67 -28.74 22.20
N PRO A 436 -3.82 -27.48 21.79
CA PRO A 436 -2.94 -26.39 22.18
C PRO A 436 -2.85 -26.26 23.73
N VAL A 437 -1.66 -25.92 24.21
CA VAL A 437 -1.48 -25.51 25.61
C VAL A 437 -1.77 -24.04 25.70
N PHE A 438 -2.91 -23.69 26.28
CA PHE A 438 -3.28 -22.27 26.44
C PHE A 438 -2.57 -21.68 27.65
N LEU A 439 -1.97 -20.54 27.47
CA LEU A 439 -1.29 -19.72 28.47
C LEU A 439 -2.19 -18.61 29.00
N GLU A 440 -3.09 -18.12 28.12
CA GLU A 440 -4.19 -17.22 28.44
C GLU A 440 -5.44 -17.68 27.70
N ARG A 441 -6.58 -17.76 28.36
CA ARG A 441 -7.83 -18.29 27.80
C ARG A 441 -9.05 -17.93 28.65
N GLY A 442 -10.21 -18.37 28.20
CA GLY A 442 -11.43 -18.43 29.02
C GLY A 442 -12.29 -17.14 28.95
N ILE A 443 -13.45 -17.21 29.63
CA ILE A 443 -14.37 -16.11 29.91
C ILE A 443 -14.93 -16.35 31.35
N PRO A 444 -14.61 -15.47 32.34
CA PRO A 444 -13.60 -14.41 32.25
C PRO A 444 -12.22 -14.95 31.92
N ALA A 445 -11.35 -14.06 31.40
CA ALA A 445 -9.98 -14.40 31.02
C ALA A 445 -9.18 -14.93 32.21
N THR A 446 -8.36 -15.93 31.97
CA THR A 446 -7.52 -16.59 32.99
C THR A 446 -6.19 -17.02 32.39
N GLY A 447 -5.09 -16.65 33.04
CA GLY A 447 -3.74 -16.95 32.61
C GLY A 447 -2.74 -15.91 33.09
N PHE A 448 -1.56 -15.89 32.46
CA PHE A 448 -0.45 -15.06 32.92
C PHE A 448 -0.68 -13.55 32.68
N LEU A 449 -1.53 -13.17 31.74
CA LEU A 449 -1.90 -11.77 31.45
C LEU A 449 -3.00 -11.28 32.41
N SER A 450 -4.03 -12.11 32.61
CA SER A 450 -5.18 -11.81 33.46
C SER A 450 -4.88 -11.90 34.97
N ASP A 451 -3.71 -12.41 35.35
CA ASP A 451 -3.23 -12.38 36.76
C ASP A 451 -2.84 -10.90 37.15
N SER A 452 -2.67 -9.99 36.18
CA SER A 452 -2.47 -8.57 36.43
C SER A 452 -3.81 -7.85 36.68
N GLU A 453 -3.87 -7.03 37.76
CA GLU A 453 -5.04 -6.20 38.06
C GLU A 453 -5.28 -5.11 36.99
N ASP A 454 -4.27 -4.77 36.19
CA ASP A 454 -4.32 -3.73 35.16
C ASP A 454 -4.78 -4.27 33.80
N PHE A 455 -5.04 -5.57 33.65
CA PHE A 455 -5.43 -6.15 32.37
C PHE A 455 -6.87 -5.78 31.99
N GLU A 456 -7.03 -5.09 30.83
CA GLU A 456 -8.32 -4.74 30.24
C GLU A 456 -8.69 -5.72 29.11
N PRO A 457 -9.65 -6.64 29.29
CA PRO A 457 -9.98 -7.67 28.32
C PRO A 457 -10.97 -7.23 27.24
N ARG A 458 -11.63 -6.08 27.36
CA ARG A 458 -12.70 -5.67 26.44
C ARG A 458 -12.13 -5.14 25.14
N VAL A 459 -12.72 -5.59 24.02
CA VAL A 459 -12.26 -5.28 22.66
C VAL A 459 -13.37 -4.55 21.93
N TYR A 460 -13.34 -3.23 22.00
CA TYR A 460 -14.25 -2.36 21.26
C TYR A 460 -13.76 -2.09 19.85
N PHE A 461 -12.46 -2.15 19.60
CA PHE A 461 -11.82 -1.89 18.31
C PHE A 461 -11.03 -3.13 17.86
N GLY A 462 -11.40 -3.67 16.71
CA GLY A 462 -10.81 -4.87 16.14
C GLY A 462 -11.24 -5.08 14.70
N GLU A 463 -10.65 -6.07 14.02
CA GLU A 463 -10.82 -6.33 12.59
C GLU A 463 -12.24 -6.77 12.22
N ALA A 464 -12.92 -7.50 13.13
CA ALA A 464 -14.30 -7.97 12.91
C ALA A 464 -15.35 -7.13 13.66
N SER A 465 -14.98 -5.97 14.17
CA SER A 465 -15.88 -5.10 14.91
C SER A 465 -17.07 -4.63 14.05
N PRO A 466 -18.28 -4.48 14.64
CA PRO A 466 -19.45 -3.97 13.94
C PRO A 466 -19.25 -2.59 13.31
N LEU A 467 -20.03 -2.25 12.28
CA LEU A 467 -19.95 -0.98 11.56
C LEU A 467 -20.01 0.23 12.49
N TYR A 468 -20.89 0.19 13.49
CA TYR A 468 -20.93 1.13 14.61
C TYR A 468 -21.55 0.50 15.84
N SER A 469 -21.20 1.01 17.02
CA SER A 469 -21.86 0.72 18.29
C SER A 469 -22.09 2.01 19.05
N ILE A 470 -23.12 2.02 19.88
CA ILE A 470 -23.46 3.15 20.76
C ILE A 470 -23.22 2.67 22.19
N VAL A 471 -22.32 3.34 22.86
CA VAL A 471 -21.83 2.99 24.21
C VAL A 471 -21.92 4.18 25.16
N GLY A 472 -21.76 3.91 26.44
CA GLY A 472 -21.76 4.95 27.48
C GLY A 472 -23.18 5.33 27.93
N ALA A 473 -23.30 5.61 29.22
CA ALA A 473 -24.53 6.03 29.86
C ALA A 473 -24.24 6.93 31.07
N PRO A 474 -25.19 7.78 31.52
CA PRO A 474 -25.02 8.60 32.70
C PRO A 474 -24.78 7.75 33.95
N GLU A 475 -23.99 8.31 34.87
CA GLU A 475 -23.67 7.66 36.14
C GLU A 475 -24.97 7.25 36.90
N GLY A 476 -24.96 6.00 37.41
CA GLY A 476 -26.12 5.42 38.08
C GLY A 476 -27.20 4.79 37.16
N THR A 477 -27.01 4.82 35.84
CA THR A 477 -27.86 4.10 34.88
C THR A 477 -27.50 2.63 34.93
N ALA A 478 -28.52 1.74 34.82
CA ALA A 478 -28.26 0.31 34.77
C ALA A 478 -27.51 -0.07 33.50
N PRO A 479 -26.40 -0.83 33.59
CA PRO A 479 -25.60 -1.25 32.43
C PRO A 479 -26.43 -2.05 31.42
N VAL A 480 -26.23 -1.79 30.12
CA VAL A 480 -26.95 -2.44 29.02
C VAL A 480 -26.02 -3.31 28.20
N GLU A 481 -24.75 -2.89 28.04
CA GLU A 481 -23.75 -3.62 27.25
C GLU A 481 -23.48 -4.98 27.87
N LEU A 482 -23.45 -6.02 27.05
CA LEU A 482 -23.04 -7.36 27.48
C LEU A 482 -21.55 -7.38 27.67
N ASP A 483 -21.06 -7.53 28.90
CA ASP A 483 -19.66 -7.65 29.20
C ASP A 483 -19.14 -9.04 28.80
N TYR A 484 -19.67 -10.08 29.47
CA TYR A 484 -19.41 -11.45 29.06
C TYR A 484 -20.52 -12.40 29.56
N PRO A 485 -20.74 -13.54 28.88
CA PRO A 485 -21.71 -14.54 29.30
C PRO A 485 -21.18 -15.28 30.55
N ARG A 486 -22.02 -15.41 31.57
CA ARG A 486 -21.75 -16.32 32.68
C ARG A 486 -22.07 -17.79 32.31
N GLY A 487 -21.50 -18.73 33.05
CA GLY A 487 -21.68 -20.17 32.82
C GLY A 487 -23.15 -20.65 32.93
N SER A 488 -23.36 -21.89 32.53
CA SER A 488 -24.72 -22.53 32.44
C SER A 488 -25.37 -22.89 33.77
N GLU A 489 -24.88 -22.41 34.91
CA GLU A 489 -25.54 -22.66 36.18
C GLU A 489 -26.87 -21.88 36.26
N GLU A 490 -27.95 -22.60 36.60
CA GLU A 490 -29.28 -22.01 36.71
C GLU A 490 -29.28 -20.84 37.70
N GLY A 491 -29.70 -19.67 37.24
CA GLY A 491 -29.86 -18.47 38.05
C GLY A 491 -28.75 -17.41 37.95
N GLN A 492 -27.71 -17.59 37.12
CA GLN A 492 -26.68 -16.56 36.90
C GLN A 492 -27.07 -15.68 35.68
N SER A 493 -27.30 -14.38 35.93
CA SER A 493 -27.51 -13.41 34.91
C SER A 493 -26.21 -13.08 34.16
N GLU A 494 -26.30 -12.74 32.88
CA GLU A 494 -25.18 -12.19 32.09
C GLU A 494 -24.52 -11.02 32.84
N THR A 495 -23.21 -10.90 32.73
CA THR A 495 -22.50 -9.73 33.26
C THR A 495 -22.65 -8.59 32.27
N LYS A 496 -22.99 -7.42 32.80
CA LYS A 496 -23.18 -6.21 32.00
C LYS A 496 -22.20 -5.15 32.44
N THR A 497 -21.81 -4.31 31.52
CA THR A 497 -20.91 -3.18 31.72
C THR A 497 -21.43 -1.91 31.08
N THR A 498 -20.78 -0.81 31.34
CA THR A 498 -20.92 0.47 30.65
C THR A 498 -19.51 0.92 30.23
N PHE A 499 -19.36 1.34 28.98
CA PHE A 499 -18.09 1.86 28.48
C PHE A 499 -17.71 3.15 29.21
N GLU A 500 -16.50 3.22 29.75
CA GLU A 500 -15.97 4.36 30.49
C GLU A 500 -14.84 5.11 29.75
N GLY A 501 -14.45 4.62 28.55
CA GLY A 501 -13.40 5.22 27.75
C GLY A 501 -13.87 6.43 26.93
N ASP A 502 -12.95 6.97 26.13
CA ASP A 502 -13.23 8.02 25.14
C ASP A 502 -12.93 7.46 23.75
N GLY A 503 -13.83 6.57 23.24
CA GLY A 503 -13.64 5.84 22.01
C GLY A 503 -14.30 6.44 20.77
N GLY A 504 -15.21 7.39 20.93
CA GLY A 504 -15.96 7.96 19.81
C GLY A 504 -16.61 9.30 20.10
N PRO A 505 -17.07 10.00 19.06
CA PRO A 505 -17.79 11.26 19.22
C PRO A 505 -19.05 11.10 20.06
N LYS A 506 -19.30 12.06 20.96
CA LYS A 506 -20.53 12.13 21.74
C LYS A 506 -21.73 12.45 20.85
N ILE A 507 -22.84 11.76 21.09
CA ILE A 507 -24.10 11.91 20.33
C ILE A 507 -25.29 12.30 21.22
N GLY A 508 -25.05 12.95 22.35
CA GLY A 508 -26.07 13.31 23.34
C GLY A 508 -27.10 14.34 22.88
N THR A 509 -26.72 15.25 21.96
CA THR A 509 -27.63 16.30 21.50
C THR A 509 -28.54 15.83 20.35
N LEU A 510 -29.74 16.43 20.22
CA LEU A 510 -30.65 16.13 19.10
C LEU A 510 -29.98 16.39 17.73
N PHE A 511 -29.12 17.42 17.67
CA PHE A 511 -28.36 17.74 16.45
C PHE A 511 -27.38 16.62 16.10
N ASP A 512 -26.59 16.15 17.08
CA ASP A 512 -25.62 15.07 16.84
C ASP A 512 -26.35 13.77 16.46
N LYS A 513 -27.47 13.43 17.15
CA LYS A 513 -28.31 12.28 16.78
C LYS A 513 -28.77 12.37 15.32
N LEU A 514 -29.21 13.56 14.87
CA LEU A 514 -29.66 13.76 13.49
C LEU A 514 -28.49 13.59 12.49
N ILE A 515 -27.31 14.14 12.79
CA ILE A 515 -26.11 14.02 11.96
C ILE A 515 -25.74 12.54 11.78
N TYR A 516 -25.65 11.78 12.87
CA TYR A 516 -25.25 10.37 12.80
C TYR A 516 -26.37 9.47 12.26
N ALA A 517 -27.63 9.81 12.50
CA ALA A 517 -28.76 9.14 11.83
C ALA A 517 -28.71 9.28 10.31
N LEU A 518 -28.32 10.45 9.80
CA LEU A 518 -28.11 10.68 8.37
C LEU A 518 -26.85 9.95 7.85
N LYS A 519 -25.75 10.00 8.59
CA LYS A 519 -24.50 9.32 8.21
C LYS A 519 -24.70 7.81 8.05
N PHE A 520 -25.34 7.16 9.03
CA PHE A 520 -25.56 5.72 9.06
C PHE A 520 -26.91 5.29 8.49
N GLN A 521 -27.73 6.24 8.01
CA GLN A 521 -29.06 5.98 7.45
C GLN A 521 -29.94 5.15 8.40
N SER A 522 -29.86 5.44 9.71
CA SER A 522 -30.57 4.73 10.76
C SER A 522 -31.43 5.71 11.57
N THR A 523 -32.75 5.55 11.48
CA THR A 523 -33.74 6.32 12.28
C THR A 523 -33.69 5.96 13.75
N ASP A 524 -33.23 4.76 14.09
CA ASP A 524 -33.14 4.27 15.46
C ASP A 524 -32.18 5.09 16.32
N ILE A 525 -31.10 5.62 15.72
CA ILE A 525 -30.17 6.54 16.41
C ILE A 525 -30.90 7.78 16.92
N LEU A 526 -31.88 8.28 16.18
CA LEU A 526 -32.64 9.48 16.52
C LEU A 526 -33.78 9.20 17.52
N LEU A 527 -34.42 8.03 17.44
CA LEU A 527 -35.65 7.72 18.12
C LEU A 527 -35.48 6.82 19.35
N SER A 528 -34.32 6.17 19.52
CA SER A 528 -34.12 5.24 20.63
C SER A 528 -33.80 5.96 21.95
N ASP A 529 -34.45 5.51 23.01
CA ASP A 529 -34.18 5.95 24.37
C ASP A 529 -32.84 5.46 24.93
N TYR A 530 -32.20 4.45 24.27
CA TYR A 530 -30.89 3.99 24.64
C TYR A 530 -29.76 4.97 24.25
N VAL A 531 -30.07 5.91 23.34
CA VAL A 531 -29.17 7.00 22.99
C VAL A 531 -29.38 8.17 23.93
N ASN A 532 -28.53 8.37 24.89
CA ASN A 532 -28.63 9.35 25.98
C ASN A 532 -27.58 10.47 25.85
N GLU A 533 -27.48 11.37 26.85
CA GLU A 533 -26.60 12.55 26.82
C GLU A 533 -25.10 12.21 26.90
N ASP A 534 -24.74 11.08 27.49
CA ASP A 534 -23.35 10.62 27.61
C ASP A 534 -22.97 9.56 26.58
N SER A 535 -23.91 9.19 25.70
CA SER A 535 -23.65 8.21 24.67
C SER A 535 -22.59 8.68 23.67
N GLN A 536 -21.68 7.76 23.34
CA GLN A 536 -20.66 7.87 22.30
C GLN A 536 -20.99 6.90 21.16
N ILE A 537 -20.65 7.27 19.92
CA ILE A 537 -20.75 6.38 18.77
C ILE A 537 -19.37 5.94 18.32
N LEU A 538 -19.10 4.64 18.43
CA LEU A 538 -17.89 4.01 17.97
C LEU A 538 -18.05 3.56 16.53
N TYR A 539 -17.18 4.01 15.62
CA TYR A 539 -17.17 3.57 14.22
C TYR A 539 -15.76 3.71 13.62
N ASP A 540 -15.57 3.19 12.41
CA ASP A 540 -14.23 3.00 11.84
C ASP A 540 -13.35 2.27 12.86
N ARG A 541 -13.82 1.09 13.29
CA ARG A 541 -13.28 0.35 14.42
C ARG A 541 -12.16 -0.61 14.03
N ASP A 542 -12.07 -0.95 12.75
CA ASP A 542 -10.99 -1.75 12.19
C ASP A 542 -9.65 -1.00 12.33
N PRO A 543 -8.61 -1.63 12.92
CA PRO A 543 -7.33 -0.97 13.20
C PRO A 543 -6.65 -0.41 11.96
N LYS A 544 -6.62 -1.17 10.86
CA LYS A 544 -6.02 -0.75 9.60
C LYS A 544 -6.74 0.45 9.00
N THR A 545 -8.07 0.40 8.95
CA THR A 545 -8.90 1.53 8.49
C THR A 545 -8.66 2.79 9.33
N ARG A 546 -8.50 2.63 10.63
CA ARG A 546 -8.29 3.72 11.57
C ARG A 546 -6.93 4.40 11.37
N VAL A 547 -5.86 3.60 11.24
CA VAL A 547 -4.52 4.09 10.93
C VAL A 547 -4.48 4.73 9.54
N GLN A 548 -5.12 4.12 8.53
CA GLN A 548 -5.17 4.68 7.17
C GLN A 548 -5.80 6.07 7.13
N LYS A 549 -6.81 6.33 7.98
CA LYS A 549 -7.40 7.68 8.10
C LYS A 549 -6.48 8.64 8.84
N ALA A 550 -5.83 8.21 9.91
CA ALA A 550 -4.89 9.03 10.67
C ALA A 550 -3.63 9.39 9.87
N ALA A 551 -3.15 8.46 9.04
CA ALA A 551 -1.96 8.60 8.20
C ALA A 551 -2.25 8.17 6.74
N PRO A 552 -3.02 8.95 5.98
CA PRO A 552 -3.49 8.57 4.64
C PRO A 552 -2.40 8.48 3.58
N TYR A 553 -1.21 8.90 3.90
CA TYR A 553 -0.01 8.90 3.05
C TYR A 553 0.84 7.63 3.18
N LEU A 554 0.46 6.71 4.06
CA LEU A 554 1.14 5.43 4.24
C LEU A 554 0.42 4.33 3.45
N ASP A 555 1.18 3.42 2.88
CA ASP A 555 0.70 2.09 2.54
C ASP A 555 0.84 1.21 3.78
N LEU A 556 -0.20 0.47 4.13
CA LEU A 556 -0.23 -0.33 5.37
C LEU A 556 -0.05 -1.81 5.08
N ASP A 557 0.70 -2.50 5.95
CA ASP A 557 0.80 -3.95 5.95
C ASP A 557 -0.60 -4.59 5.99
N ASN A 558 -0.75 -5.74 5.35
CA ASN A 558 -2.04 -6.44 5.31
C ASN A 558 -2.29 -7.29 6.56
N ASP A 559 -1.35 -7.34 7.48
CA ASP A 559 -1.35 -8.19 8.67
C ASP A 559 -1.21 -7.35 9.96
N PRO A 560 -2.25 -6.57 10.37
CA PRO A 560 -2.31 -5.99 11.71
C PRO A 560 -2.33 -7.12 12.74
N TYR A 561 -1.59 -6.98 13.82
CA TYR A 561 -1.52 -8.04 14.82
C TYR A 561 -1.75 -7.51 16.24
N PRO A 562 -2.44 -8.30 17.10
CA PRO A 562 -2.73 -7.89 18.46
C PRO A 562 -1.62 -8.32 19.41
N SER A 563 -1.35 -7.50 20.42
CA SER A 563 -0.46 -7.79 21.54
C SER A 563 -1.01 -7.18 22.81
N VAL A 564 -0.57 -7.65 23.97
CA VAL A 564 -0.88 -6.99 25.25
C VAL A 564 0.31 -6.16 25.67
N VAL A 565 0.09 -4.86 25.75
CA VAL A 565 1.09 -3.86 26.09
C VAL A 565 0.63 -3.08 27.30
N ASP A 566 1.42 -3.05 28.36
CA ASP A 566 1.11 -2.32 29.61
C ASP A 566 -0.33 -2.64 30.15
N GLY A 567 -0.76 -3.93 30.04
CA GLY A 567 -2.08 -4.40 30.45
C GLY A 567 -3.23 -4.13 29.47
N ARG A 568 -2.98 -3.55 28.30
CA ARG A 568 -3.99 -3.22 27.29
C ARG A 568 -3.79 -4.05 26.02
N ILE A 569 -4.88 -4.54 25.44
CA ILE A 569 -4.83 -5.14 24.10
C ILE A 569 -4.61 -4.01 23.09
N VAL A 570 -3.54 -4.11 22.32
CA VAL A 570 -3.13 -3.11 21.34
C VAL A 570 -2.90 -3.79 20.00
N TRP A 571 -3.48 -3.23 18.94
CA TRP A 571 -3.17 -3.63 17.58
C TRP A 571 -1.94 -2.88 17.08
N ILE A 572 -0.99 -3.60 16.54
CA ILE A 572 0.21 -3.03 15.91
C ILE A 572 0.03 -3.11 14.39
N VAL A 573 0.24 -1.98 13.72
CA VAL A 573 0.06 -1.84 12.27
C VAL A 573 1.32 -1.24 11.67
N ASP A 574 1.91 -1.90 10.69
CA ASP A 574 3.07 -1.43 9.97
C ASP A 574 2.69 -0.47 8.85
N GLY A 575 3.39 0.68 8.78
CA GLY A 575 3.19 1.69 7.76
C GLY A 575 4.42 1.88 6.88
N TYR A 576 4.19 1.85 5.56
CA TYR A 576 5.22 2.01 4.54
C TYR A 576 5.15 3.36 3.88
N THR A 577 6.32 3.92 3.59
CA THR A 577 6.49 4.97 2.59
C THR A 577 6.96 4.33 1.30
N THR A 578 6.32 4.68 0.19
CA THR A 578 6.59 4.11 -1.13
C THR A 578 6.80 5.19 -2.18
N ALA A 579 7.52 4.87 -3.24
CA ALA A 579 7.63 5.71 -4.43
C ALA A 579 7.82 4.86 -5.69
N SER A 580 7.50 5.46 -6.85
CA SER A 580 7.71 4.86 -8.18
C SER A 580 8.72 5.64 -9.03
N THR A 581 9.40 6.64 -8.45
CA THR A 581 10.27 7.57 -9.17
C THR A 581 11.73 7.55 -8.71
N PHE A 582 12.12 6.58 -7.89
CA PHE A 582 13.49 6.43 -7.43
C PHE A 582 14.41 6.04 -8.61
N PRO A 583 15.56 6.73 -8.82
CA PRO A 583 16.39 6.51 -10.00
C PRO A 583 17.07 5.14 -10.00
N TYR A 584 17.11 4.48 -11.14
CA TYR A 584 17.77 3.18 -11.35
C TYR A 584 17.32 2.06 -10.43
N SER A 585 16.18 2.15 -9.77
CA SER A 585 15.66 1.08 -8.92
C SER A 585 14.61 0.24 -9.64
N ARG A 586 14.68 -1.08 -9.45
CA ARG A 586 13.74 -2.06 -10.01
C ARG A 586 12.30 -1.70 -9.64
N THR A 587 11.42 -1.69 -10.61
CA THR A 587 9.97 -1.59 -10.38
C THR A 587 9.40 -2.98 -10.04
N VAL A 588 8.61 -3.05 -8.98
CA VAL A 588 7.95 -4.26 -8.48
C VAL A 588 6.47 -3.96 -8.30
N SER A 589 5.60 -4.86 -8.77
CA SER A 589 4.18 -4.85 -8.39
C SER A 589 4.07 -5.33 -6.94
N LEU A 590 3.55 -4.46 -6.09
CA LEU A 590 3.43 -4.72 -4.65
C LEU A 590 2.46 -5.88 -4.39
N SER A 591 1.31 -5.90 -5.08
CA SER A 591 0.32 -6.97 -4.96
C SER A 591 0.86 -8.32 -5.43
N ASP A 592 1.64 -8.37 -6.52
CA ASP A 592 2.25 -9.61 -7.00
C ASP A 592 3.35 -10.12 -6.07
N ALA A 593 4.17 -9.20 -5.52
CA ALA A 593 5.29 -9.56 -4.65
C ALA A 593 4.84 -10.18 -3.32
N ILE A 594 3.69 -9.73 -2.79
CA ILE A 594 3.20 -10.17 -1.50
C ILE A 594 2.13 -11.27 -1.57
N ALA A 595 1.64 -11.59 -2.77
CA ALA A 595 0.63 -12.64 -2.96
C ALA A 595 1.19 -14.03 -2.61
N ASP A 596 0.52 -14.74 -1.70
CA ASP A 596 0.85 -16.11 -1.29
C ASP A 596 -0.42 -16.85 -0.81
N THR A 597 -0.25 -17.98 -0.13
CA THR A 597 -1.40 -18.74 0.39
C THR A 597 -2.12 -18.06 1.55
N THR A 598 -1.45 -17.21 2.33
CA THR A 598 -2.07 -16.47 3.45
C THR A 598 -2.76 -15.19 2.97
N ASN A 599 -2.20 -14.51 1.96
CA ASN A 599 -2.78 -13.31 1.35
C ASN A 599 -2.89 -13.47 -0.18
N PRO A 600 -3.94 -14.13 -0.67
CA PRO A 600 -4.02 -14.52 -2.09
C PRO A 600 -4.36 -13.40 -3.07
N THR A 601 -4.92 -12.29 -2.61
CA THR A 601 -5.37 -11.18 -3.45
C THR A 601 -5.18 -9.82 -2.77
N PRO A 602 -3.94 -9.44 -2.45
CA PRO A 602 -3.68 -8.14 -1.84
C PRO A 602 -4.02 -7.01 -2.81
N ARG A 603 -4.34 -5.82 -2.26
CA ARG A 603 -4.69 -4.65 -3.06
C ARG A 603 -4.08 -3.40 -2.46
N PHE A 604 -3.48 -2.58 -3.32
CA PHE A 604 -2.89 -1.30 -2.97
C PHE A 604 -3.42 -0.18 -3.86
N THR A 605 -3.33 1.05 -3.42
CA THR A 605 -3.70 2.22 -4.21
C THR A 605 -2.65 2.50 -5.29
N ILE A 606 -1.38 2.35 -4.94
CA ILE A 606 -0.23 2.41 -5.86
C ILE A 606 0.41 1.02 -5.83
N ASP A 607 0.37 0.31 -6.96
CA ASP A 607 0.85 -1.06 -7.04
C ASP A 607 2.31 -1.15 -7.53
N ASP A 608 2.65 -0.38 -8.56
CA ASP A 608 4.02 -0.35 -9.10
C ASP A 608 4.89 0.61 -8.30
N ILE A 609 5.80 0.05 -7.51
CA ILE A 609 6.74 0.80 -6.67
C ILE A 609 8.19 0.47 -7.05
N ASN A 610 9.11 1.39 -6.77
CA ASN A 610 10.54 1.16 -6.87
C ASN A 610 11.34 1.70 -5.68
N TYR A 611 10.63 1.99 -4.59
CA TYR A 611 11.17 2.36 -3.28
C TYR A 611 10.17 1.98 -2.19
N ILE A 612 10.64 1.40 -1.09
CA ILE A 612 9.83 1.08 0.08
C ILE A 612 10.66 1.14 1.37
N ARG A 613 10.05 1.69 2.44
CA ARG A 613 10.58 1.67 3.82
C ARG A 613 9.46 1.42 4.81
N ASN A 614 9.73 0.64 5.85
CA ASN A 614 8.86 0.59 7.03
C ASN A 614 9.16 1.81 7.91
N SER A 615 8.53 2.92 7.60
CA SER A 615 8.85 4.21 8.20
C SER A 615 8.06 4.51 9.45
N VAL A 616 6.91 3.85 9.63
CA VAL A 616 6.01 4.07 10.76
C VAL A 616 5.56 2.75 11.38
N LYS A 617 5.57 2.67 12.70
CA LYS A 617 4.80 1.70 13.48
C LYS A 617 3.63 2.43 14.10
N ALA A 618 2.42 1.93 13.88
CA ALA A 618 1.22 2.48 14.47
C ALA A 618 0.63 1.53 15.50
N THR A 619 0.03 2.09 16.54
CA THR A 619 -0.73 1.32 17.53
C THR A 619 -2.17 1.81 17.58
N VAL A 620 -3.10 0.87 17.76
CA VAL A 620 -4.52 1.17 18.02
C VAL A 620 -4.92 0.41 19.28
N ASP A 621 -5.33 1.14 20.30
CA ASP A 621 -5.84 0.56 21.54
C ASP A 621 -7.19 -0.14 21.29
N ALA A 622 -7.31 -1.39 21.71
CA ALA A 622 -8.53 -2.17 21.44
C ALA A 622 -9.72 -1.74 22.31
N TYR A 623 -9.50 -1.04 23.43
CA TYR A 623 -10.56 -0.55 24.30
C TYR A 623 -11.12 0.81 23.84
N ASP A 624 -10.26 1.83 23.72
CA ASP A 624 -10.69 3.20 23.41
C ASP A 624 -10.40 3.64 21.97
N GLY A 625 -9.70 2.82 21.19
CA GLY A 625 -9.40 3.10 19.79
C GLY A 625 -8.43 4.26 19.55
N SER A 626 -7.69 4.69 20.55
CA SER A 626 -6.67 5.71 20.39
C SER A 626 -5.58 5.25 19.43
N VAL A 627 -5.15 6.16 18.55
CA VAL A 627 -4.13 5.87 17.53
C VAL A 627 -2.85 6.60 17.91
N THR A 628 -1.74 5.88 17.93
CA THR A 628 -0.42 6.49 18.07
C THR A 628 0.46 6.04 16.91
N LEU A 629 1.12 7.00 16.25
CA LEU A 629 2.07 6.77 15.18
C LEU A 629 3.47 7.03 15.70
N TYR A 630 4.41 6.10 15.44
CA TYR A 630 5.82 6.23 15.83
C TYR A 630 6.71 6.25 14.60
N ALA A 631 7.65 7.21 14.55
CA ALA A 631 8.69 7.26 13.51
C ALA A 631 9.64 6.09 13.69
N TRP A 632 9.42 5.02 12.94
CA TRP A 632 10.24 3.83 13.01
C TRP A 632 11.54 3.96 12.21
N ASP A 633 11.50 4.60 11.04
CA ASP A 633 12.69 5.01 10.27
C ASP A 633 12.71 6.54 10.13
N PRO A 634 13.28 7.27 11.10
CA PRO A 634 13.34 8.73 11.08
C PRO A 634 14.28 9.27 9.98
N GLU A 635 15.15 8.46 9.39
CA GLU A 635 16.04 8.85 8.31
C GLU A 635 15.36 8.80 6.93
N ASP A 636 14.17 8.17 6.83
CA ASP A 636 13.44 8.10 5.57
C ASP A 636 13.01 9.50 5.07
N PRO A 637 13.46 9.91 3.86
CA PRO A 637 13.17 11.25 3.35
C PRO A 637 11.69 11.50 3.08
N ILE A 638 10.92 10.46 2.73
CA ILE A 638 9.48 10.59 2.47
C ILE A 638 8.73 10.83 3.78
N LEU A 639 9.09 10.11 4.83
CA LEU A 639 8.55 10.34 6.17
C LEU A 639 8.86 11.75 6.67
N GLN A 640 10.12 12.21 6.53
CA GLN A 640 10.54 13.55 6.93
C GLN A 640 9.75 14.65 6.20
N ALA A 641 9.45 14.46 4.91
CA ALA A 641 8.61 15.37 4.15
C ALA A 641 7.18 15.40 4.70
N TRP A 642 6.58 14.24 5.00
CA TRP A 642 5.25 14.15 5.58
C TRP A 642 5.17 14.70 7.00
N GLN A 643 6.20 14.54 7.83
CA GLN A 643 6.27 15.15 9.15
C GLN A 643 6.23 16.69 9.11
N LYS A 644 6.76 17.29 8.02
CA LYS A 644 6.62 18.74 7.80
C LYS A 644 5.22 19.14 7.37
N VAL A 645 4.53 18.27 6.61
CA VAL A 645 3.12 18.49 6.20
C VAL A 645 2.16 18.32 7.37
N TYR A 646 2.41 17.33 8.23
CA TYR A 646 1.61 16.99 9.38
C TYR A 646 2.44 17.03 10.67
N PRO A 647 2.80 18.21 11.15
CA PRO A 647 3.61 18.35 12.35
C PRO A 647 2.89 17.79 13.59
N ASN A 648 3.63 17.16 14.48
CA ASN A 648 3.16 16.59 15.75
C ASN A 648 2.17 15.40 15.64
N THR A 649 1.97 14.80 14.47
CA THR A 649 1.12 13.60 14.31
C THR A 649 1.88 12.31 14.55
N ILE A 650 3.20 12.34 14.44
CA ILE A 650 4.09 11.18 14.60
C ILE A 650 5.01 11.42 15.77
N LYS A 651 5.00 10.51 16.72
CA LYS A 651 5.89 10.52 17.89
C LYS A 651 7.27 9.94 17.54
N PRO A 652 8.33 10.38 18.20
CA PRO A 652 9.63 9.72 18.05
C PRO A 652 9.60 8.32 18.68
N ILE A 653 10.42 7.39 18.15
CA ILE A 653 10.55 6.03 18.68
C ILE A 653 10.90 6.02 20.18
N SER A 654 11.62 7.04 20.68
CA SER A 654 11.99 7.17 22.09
C SER A 654 10.79 7.24 23.05
N GLU A 655 9.58 7.43 22.56
CA GLU A 655 8.35 7.41 23.35
C GLU A 655 7.68 6.02 23.39
N MET A 656 8.21 5.01 22.68
CA MET A 656 7.73 3.64 22.79
C MET A 656 8.16 3.02 24.13
N SER A 657 7.22 2.41 24.86
CA SER A 657 7.55 1.64 26.07
C SER A 657 8.39 0.40 25.72
N ALA A 658 9.17 -0.11 26.68
CA ALA A 658 9.93 -1.34 26.53
C ALA A 658 9.01 -2.51 26.20
N ASP A 659 7.83 -2.54 26.82
CA ASP A 659 6.81 -3.56 26.62
C ASP A 659 6.31 -3.51 25.16
N LEU A 660 5.94 -2.34 24.65
CA LEU A 660 5.56 -2.21 23.23
C LEU A 660 6.69 -2.65 22.28
N VAL A 661 7.93 -2.22 22.54
CA VAL A 661 9.09 -2.57 21.68
C VAL A 661 9.26 -4.11 21.65
N SER A 662 9.03 -4.81 22.78
CA SER A 662 9.20 -6.28 22.86
C SER A 662 8.22 -7.06 21.96
N HIS A 663 7.09 -6.46 21.59
CA HIS A 663 6.10 -7.04 20.69
C HIS A 663 6.24 -6.59 19.23
N VAL A 664 7.09 -5.58 18.96
CA VAL A 664 7.33 -5.14 17.58
C VAL A 664 8.10 -6.21 16.81
N ARG A 665 7.57 -6.57 15.63
CA ARG A 665 8.19 -7.55 14.72
C ARG A 665 8.55 -6.92 13.37
N TYR A 666 9.39 -7.61 12.58
CA TYR A 666 9.70 -7.19 11.21
C TYR A 666 8.47 -7.43 10.31
N PRO A 667 8.07 -6.45 9.46
CA PRO A 667 6.81 -6.54 8.74
C PRO A 667 6.83 -7.59 7.62
N THR A 668 5.73 -8.35 7.53
CA THR A 668 5.60 -9.50 6.63
C THR A 668 5.62 -9.07 5.16
N ASP A 669 4.88 -8.03 4.80
CA ASP A 669 4.77 -7.60 3.40
C ASP A 669 6.10 -6.99 2.89
N LEU A 670 6.82 -6.21 3.72
CA LEU A 670 8.17 -5.73 3.35
C LEU A 670 9.13 -6.89 3.07
N PHE A 671 9.13 -7.90 3.93
CA PHE A 671 9.99 -9.08 3.73
C PHE A 671 9.65 -9.83 2.44
N LYS A 672 8.36 -9.93 2.09
CA LYS A 672 7.92 -10.53 0.82
C LYS A 672 8.39 -9.74 -0.40
N VAL A 673 8.35 -8.41 -0.34
CA VAL A 673 8.88 -7.53 -1.39
C VAL A 673 10.40 -7.68 -1.54
N GLN A 674 11.12 -7.71 -0.41
CA GLN A 674 12.57 -7.95 -0.40
C GLN A 674 12.91 -9.34 -0.94
N ARG A 675 12.17 -10.38 -0.53
CA ARG A 675 12.28 -11.74 -1.06
C ARG A 675 12.11 -11.79 -2.59
N ALA A 676 11.07 -11.14 -3.11
CA ALA A 676 10.80 -11.08 -4.55
C ALA A 676 11.91 -10.34 -5.31
N THR A 677 12.47 -9.28 -4.71
CA THR A 677 13.59 -8.53 -5.28
C THR A 677 14.86 -9.36 -5.26
N LEU A 678 15.18 -10.01 -4.12
CA LEU A 678 16.37 -10.84 -3.95
C LEU A 678 16.39 -12.07 -4.87
N GLY A 679 15.26 -12.50 -5.41
CA GLY A 679 15.24 -13.57 -6.42
C GLY A 679 16.18 -13.34 -7.61
N GLN A 680 16.47 -12.09 -7.96
CA GLN A 680 17.43 -11.72 -9.00
C GLN A 680 18.56 -10.83 -8.47
N TYR A 681 18.31 -10.01 -7.43
CA TYR A 681 19.24 -8.99 -6.93
C TYR A 681 20.12 -9.46 -5.77
N HIS A 682 20.13 -10.76 -5.48
CA HIS A 682 21.06 -11.35 -4.49
C HIS A 682 22.50 -11.44 -5.01
N VAL A 683 22.71 -11.30 -6.32
CA VAL A 683 24.04 -11.29 -6.94
C VAL A 683 24.77 -9.96 -6.73
N ASP A 684 26.11 -9.98 -6.81
CA ASP A 684 26.94 -8.81 -6.56
C ASP A 684 27.60 -8.26 -7.81
N ASP A 685 27.52 -8.98 -8.92
CA ASP A 685 28.14 -8.61 -10.17
C ASP A 685 27.17 -8.58 -11.35
N ALA A 686 27.46 -7.71 -12.31
CA ALA A 686 26.64 -7.50 -13.49
C ALA A 686 26.55 -8.74 -14.40
N GLN A 687 27.59 -9.58 -14.43
CA GLN A 687 27.61 -10.76 -15.31
C GLN A 687 26.63 -11.81 -14.83
N SER A 688 26.64 -12.14 -13.54
CA SER A 688 25.70 -13.08 -12.93
C SER A 688 24.26 -12.59 -13.05
N PHE A 689 24.04 -11.27 -12.88
CA PHE A 689 22.73 -10.64 -13.09
C PHE A 689 22.24 -10.81 -14.54
N TYR A 690 23.10 -10.53 -15.51
CA TYR A 690 22.77 -10.58 -16.93
C TYR A 690 22.48 -12.01 -17.41
N GLN A 691 23.28 -12.97 -17.01
CA GLN A 691 23.15 -14.36 -17.41
C GLN A 691 21.90 -15.03 -16.83
N ARG A 692 21.42 -14.56 -15.69
CA ARG A 692 20.28 -15.14 -14.94
C ARG A 692 20.42 -16.64 -14.62
N ASP A 693 21.62 -17.17 -14.74
CA ASP A 693 21.92 -18.58 -14.47
C ASP A 693 21.79 -18.92 -12.99
N ASN A 694 21.96 -17.90 -12.14
CA ASN A 694 21.81 -17.97 -10.69
C ASN A 694 20.51 -17.29 -10.18
N ALA A 695 19.51 -17.10 -11.02
CA ALA A 695 18.23 -16.53 -10.57
C ALA A 695 17.48 -17.51 -9.65
N TRP A 696 16.75 -16.98 -8.68
CA TRP A 696 16.01 -17.74 -7.68
C TRP A 696 14.52 -17.40 -7.73
N ALA A 697 13.71 -18.37 -7.31
CA ALA A 697 12.27 -18.22 -7.16
C ALA A 697 11.79 -18.70 -5.79
N THR A 698 10.74 -18.11 -5.28
CA THR A 698 10.04 -18.61 -4.09
C THR A 698 9.31 -19.91 -4.47
N PRO A 699 9.42 -20.99 -3.68
CA PRO A 699 8.69 -22.22 -3.95
C PRO A 699 7.18 -22.03 -3.82
N THR A 700 6.42 -22.87 -4.52
CA THR A 700 4.97 -23.04 -4.25
C THR A 700 4.78 -23.67 -2.87
N ASP A 701 3.65 -23.38 -2.24
CA ASP A 701 3.35 -23.91 -0.91
C ASP A 701 3.17 -25.44 -0.98
N PRO A 702 4.03 -26.20 -0.29
CA PRO A 702 3.97 -27.66 -0.31
C PRO A 702 2.79 -28.26 0.48
N GLN A 703 2.07 -27.47 1.27
CA GLN A 703 0.88 -27.90 2.00
C GLN A 703 -0.27 -28.21 1.05
N ASP A 704 -0.46 -27.39 0.03
CA ASP A 704 -1.48 -27.56 -0.99
C ASP A 704 -0.84 -27.88 -2.33
N SER A 705 -0.67 -29.18 -2.60
CA SER A 705 -0.10 -29.66 -3.86
C SER A 705 -0.95 -29.33 -5.10
N SER A 706 -2.18 -28.86 -4.93
CA SER A 706 -3.07 -28.39 -5.99
C SER A 706 -2.94 -26.90 -6.26
N SER A 707 -2.33 -26.14 -5.37
CA SER A 707 -2.13 -24.70 -5.46
C SER A 707 -0.86 -24.34 -6.22
N THR A 708 -0.92 -23.26 -6.97
CA THR A 708 0.24 -22.60 -7.58
C THR A 708 0.71 -21.41 -6.78
N ARG A 709 0.09 -21.17 -5.62
CA ARG A 709 0.42 -20.03 -4.75
C ARG A 709 1.75 -20.24 -4.07
N LEU A 710 2.42 -19.13 -3.80
CA LEU A 710 3.73 -19.12 -3.16
C LEU A 710 3.63 -19.50 -1.68
N GLN A 711 4.68 -20.12 -1.17
CA GLN A 711 4.85 -20.41 0.25
C GLN A 711 5.01 -19.09 1.01
N PRO A 712 4.23 -18.84 2.09
CA PRO A 712 4.42 -17.67 2.93
C PRO A 712 5.70 -17.76 3.74
N PRO A 713 6.27 -16.64 4.18
CA PRO A 713 7.34 -16.63 5.17
C PRO A 713 6.79 -17.00 6.55
N TYR A 714 7.67 -17.48 7.44
CA TYR A 714 7.28 -17.92 8.78
C TYR A 714 8.11 -17.23 9.86
N TYR A 715 7.46 -16.79 10.92
CA TYR A 715 8.12 -16.34 12.14
C TYR A 715 8.52 -17.53 13.00
N LEU A 716 9.73 -17.49 13.52
CA LEU A 716 10.26 -18.52 14.43
C LEU A 716 11.50 -17.99 15.15
N THR A 717 11.63 -18.31 16.45
CA THR A 717 12.88 -18.11 17.18
C THR A 717 13.90 -19.16 16.73
N MET A 718 14.99 -18.71 16.10
CA MET A 718 16.06 -19.57 15.57
C MET A 718 17.40 -18.86 15.58
N GLN A 719 18.48 -19.63 15.52
CA GLN A 719 19.84 -19.13 15.40
C GLN A 719 20.38 -19.35 13.98
N MET A 720 20.64 -18.28 13.28
CA MET A 720 21.28 -18.35 11.97
C MET A 720 22.80 -18.54 12.13
N PRO A 721 23.47 -19.20 11.17
CA PRO A 721 24.93 -19.24 11.15
C PRO A 721 25.52 -17.82 11.25
N GLY A 722 26.47 -17.66 12.19
CA GLY A 722 27.09 -16.36 12.48
C GLY A 722 26.38 -15.51 13.53
N GLN A 723 25.27 -15.99 14.11
CA GLN A 723 24.66 -15.38 15.29
C GLN A 723 25.19 -16.04 16.58
N ASP A 724 25.36 -15.23 17.63
CA ASP A 724 25.81 -15.71 18.94
C ASP A 724 24.66 -16.38 19.72
N GLU A 725 23.41 -15.87 19.54
CA GLU A 725 22.22 -16.35 20.23
C GLU A 725 21.02 -16.45 19.25
N PRO A 726 20.02 -17.34 19.55
CA PRO A 726 18.78 -17.38 18.80
C PRO A 726 18.02 -16.07 18.88
N SER A 727 17.46 -15.62 17.76
CA SER A 727 16.64 -14.43 17.65
C SER A 727 15.28 -14.78 17.03
N PHE A 728 14.25 -14.07 17.44
CA PHE A 728 12.96 -14.13 16.75
C PHE A 728 13.13 -13.61 15.34
N SER A 729 12.92 -14.46 14.36
CA SER A 729 13.26 -14.22 12.96
C SER A 729 12.11 -14.56 12.04
N MET A 730 12.08 -13.96 10.87
CA MET A 730 11.21 -14.41 9.77
C MET A 730 12.08 -15.00 8.68
N PHE A 731 11.64 -16.10 8.07
CA PHE A 731 12.44 -16.79 7.06
C PHE A 731 11.63 -17.25 5.84
N THR A 732 12.35 -17.47 4.76
CA THR A 732 11.87 -18.06 3.51
C THR A 732 12.96 -18.87 2.83
N THR A 733 12.58 -19.69 1.86
CA THR A 733 13.50 -20.51 1.05
C THR A 733 13.42 -20.12 -0.42
N PHE A 734 14.47 -20.44 -1.17
CA PHE A 734 14.52 -20.25 -2.61
C PHE A 734 14.85 -21.54 -3.33
N ILE A 735 14.30 -21.68 -4.53
CA ILE A 735 14.55 -22.75 -5.50
C ILE A 735 14.94 -22.15 -6.86
N PRO A 736 15.55 -22.89 -7.78
CA PRO A 736 15.74 -22.40 -9.14
C PRO A 736 14.42 -22.07 -9.81
N PRO A 737 14.34 -21.01 -10.64
CA PRO A 737 13.15 -20.70 -11.41
C PRO A 737 12.85 -21.82 -12.41
N GLY A 738 11.58 -22.11 -12.61
CA GLY A 738 11.16 -23.12 -13.58
C GLY A 738 9.68 -23.11 -13.79
N THR A 739 9.22 -23.61 -14.95
CA THR A 739 7.81 -23.72 -15.29
C THR A 739 7.40 -25.16 -15.50
N GLY A 740 6.32 -25.59 -14.87
CA GLY A 740 5.74 -26.92 -15.04
C GLY A 740 6.71 -28.06 -14.66
N THR A 741 6.85 -29.06 -15.53
CA THR A 741 7.68 -30.26 -15.30
C THR A 741 9.19 -29.99 -15.33
N ALA A 742 9.64 -28.79 -15.73
CA ALA A 742 11.04 -28.40 -15.76
C ALA A 742 11.49 -27.75 -14.44
N SER A 743 10.60 -27.55 -13.48
CA SER A 743 10.94 -26.98 -12.18
C SER A 743 11.78 -27.97 -11.36
N ARG A 744 13.02 -27.56 -11.04
CA ARG A 744 13.90 -28.30 -10.12
C ARG A 744 13.61 -27.84 -8.71
N ASN A 745 12.96 -28.67 -7.90
CA ASN A 745 12.68 -28.35 -6.50
C ASN A 745 13.86 -28.71 -5.60
N ILE A 746 14.97 -27.99 -5.79
CA ILE A 746 16.17 -28.07 -4.95
C ILE A 746 16.34 -26.74 -4.19
N LEU A 747 16.85 -26.81 -3.00
CA LEU A 747 17.14 -25.60 -2.21
C LEU A 747 18.39 -24.91 -2.78
N THR A 748 18.26 -23.65 -3.17
CA THR A 748 19.37 -22.82 -3.65
C THR A 748 19.74 -21.72 -2.67
N GLY A 749 18.80 -21.26 -1.89
CA GLY A 749 19.03 -20.21 -0.91
C GLY A 749 18.04 -20.26 0.25
N TYR A 750 18.44 -19.65 1.34
CA TYR A 750 17.65 -19.45 2.53
C TYR A 750 17.83 -18.01 3.00
N LEU A 751 16.74 -17.30 3.23
CA LEU A 751 16.76 -15.92 3.69
C LEU A 751 16.09 -15.83 5.05
N ALA A 752 16.72 -15.16 5.99
CA ALA A 752 16.14 -14.80 7.27
C ALA A 752 16.34 -13.31 7.55
N VAL A 753 15.44 -12.74 8.35
CA VAL A 753 15.58 -11.40 8.90
C VAL A 753 15.36 -11.44 10.40
N ASP A 754 16.18 -10.74 11.17
CA ASP A 754 15.99 -10.56 12.60
C ASP A 754 14.74 -9.71 12.82
N ALA A 755 13.70 -10.30 13.37
CA ALA A 755 12.42 -9.66 13.62
C ALA A 755 12.27 -9.13 15.04
N ASP A 756 13.24 -9.34 15.92
CA ASP A 756 13.25 -8.93 17.31
C ASP A 756 13.67 -7.47 17.47
N ALA A 757 12.71 -6.59 17.77
CA ALA A 757 13.00 -5.18 18.02
C ALA A 757 13.68 -4.91 19.38
N GLY A 758 13.76 -5.91 20.27
CA GLY A 758 14.35 -5.78 21.59
C GLY A 758 13.32 -5.49 22.69
N SER A 759 13.80 -5.14 23.87
CA SER A 759 12.99 -4.85 25.07
C SER A 759 13.46 -3.62 25.82
N ALA A 760 14.01 -2.64 25.13
CA ALA A 760 14.46 -1.39 25.72
C ALA A 760 13.56 -0.21 25.30
N ASN A 761 13.26 0.70 26.25
CA ASN A 761 12.43 1.87 25.97
C ASN A 761 12.95 2.66 24.76
N GLY A 762 12.18 2.72 23.70
CA GLY A 762 12.44 3.54 22.53
C GLY A 762 13.74 3.26 21.78
N VAL A 763 14.32 2.07 21.95
CA VAL A 763 15.59 1.69 21.32
C VAL A 763 15.42 0.34 20.61
N LYS A 764 15.72 0.33 19.31
CA LYS A 764 15.77 -0.91 18.53
C LYS A 764 16.98 -1.76 18.94
N ALA A 765 16.81 -3.07 18.97
CA ALA A 765 17.93 -3.99 19.07
C ALA A 765 18.87 -3.82 17.86
N GLU A 766 20.18 -3.96 18.08
CA GLU A 766 21.19 -3.78 17.03
C GLU A 766 21.01 -4.76 15.85
N GLY A 767 20.46 -5.95 16.11
CA GLY A 767 20.20 -6.97 15.10
C GLY A 767 18.92 -6.75 14.29
N TYR A 768 17.95 -5.94 14.78
CA TYR A 768 16.65 -5.79 14.14
C TYR A 768 16.74 -5.37 12.68
N GLY A 769 16.04 -6.10 11.82
CA GLY A 769 15.98 -5.84 10.38
C GLY A 769 17.21 -6.34 9.60
N LYS A 770 18.16 -6.99 10.26
CA LYS A 770 19.35 -7.54 9.62
C LYS A 770 19.01 -8.77 8.79
N LEU A 771 19.18 -8.63 7.46
CA LEU A 771 18.94 -9.71 6.51
C LEU A 771 20.15 -10.64 6.44
N ARG A 772 19.93 -11.95 6.60
CA ARG A 772 20.95 -12.98 6.46
C ARG A 772 20.55 -14.00 5.42
N MET A 773 21.46 -14.31 4.52
CA MET A 773 21.22 -15.22 3.42
C MET A 773 22.24 -16.35 3.44
N LEU A 774 21.74 -17.60 3.43
CA LEU A 774 22.58 -18.76 3.16
C LEU A 774 22.45 -19.12 1.69
N VAL A 775 23.60 -19.17 1.01
CA VAL A 775 23.71 -19.58 -0.40
C VAL A 775 24.16 -21.03 -0.40
N VAL A 776 23.34 -21.93 -0.94
CA VAL A 776 23.68 -23.36 -1.03
C VAL A 776 24.64 -23.55 -2.21
N SER A 777 25.82 -24.17 -1.95
CA SER A 777 26.83 -24.42 -2.99
C SER A 777 26.22 -25.24 -4.14
N ALA A 778 26.56 -24.85 -5.37
CA ALA A 778 26.13 -25.55 -6.58
C ALA A 778 26.64 -27.02 -6.66
N ASP A 779 27.65 -27.35 -5.91
CA ASP A 779 28.25 -28.70 -5.85
C ASP A 779 27.40 -29.68 -5.00
N THR A 780 26.48 -29.16 -4.22
CA THR A 780 25.59 -29.97 -3.36
C THR A 780 24.14 -29.90 -3.82
N THR A 781 23.44 -31.00 -3.79
CA THR A 781 22.00 -31.05 -4.09
C THR A 781 21.21 -31.26 -2.80
N VAL A 782 20.59 -30.18 -2.33
CA VAL A 782 19.70 -30.21 -1.16
C VAL A 782 18.25 -30.22 -1.66
N PRO A 783 17.40 -31.16 -1.20
CA PRO A 783 15.99 -31.17 -1.60
C PRO A 783 15.29 -29.88 -1.19
N GLY A 784 14.52 -29.28 -2.10
CA GLY A 784 13.67 -28.14 -1.77
C GLY A 784 12.35 -28.55 -1.08
N PRO A 785 11.56 -27.58 -0.58
CA PRO A 785 10.38 -27.86 0.25
C PRO A 785 9.38 -28.83 -0.40
N GLY A 786 9.07 -28.65 -1.67
CA GLY A 786 8.12 -29.53 -2.37
C GLY A 786 8.64 -30.97 -2.54
N GLN A 787 9.95 -31.15 -2.77
CA GLN A 787 10.56 -32.48 -2.85
C GLN A 787 10.56 -33.18 -1.48
N VAL A 788 10.85 -32.43 -0.41
CA VAL A 788 10.83 -32.97 0.96
C VAL A 788 9.40 -33.39 1.33
N GLN A 789 8.39 -32.56 1.05
CA GLN A 789 6.99 -32.93 1.30
C GLN A 789 6.59 -34.20 0.54
N ASN A 790 7.01 -34.34 -0.72
CA ASN A 790 6.79 -35.54 -1.47
C ASN A 790 7.49 -36.77 -0.86
N THR A 791 8.71 -36.58 -0.35
CA THR A 791 9.46 -37.64 0.36
C THR A 791 8.72 -38.08 1.62
N PHE A 792 8.21 -37.13 2.44
CA PHE A 792 7.41 -37.42 3.61
C PHE A 792 6.14 -38.19 3.26
N ASN A 793 5.43 -37.76 2.20
CA ASN A 793 4.22 -38.46 1.73
C ASN A 793 4.49 -39.87 1.18
N ALA A 794 5.68 -40.10 0.61
CA ALA A 794 6.08 -41.38 0.03
C ALA A 794 6.74 -42.35 1.03
N ASP A 795 7.22 -41.86 2.20
CA ASP A 795 7.82 -42.68 3.22
C ASP A 795 6.84 -43.77 3.71
N THR A 796 7.28 -45.02 3.76
CA THR A 796 6.39 -46.14 4.06
C THR A 796 5.84 -46.10 5.47
N VAL A 797 6.59 -45.60 6.45
CA VAL A 797 6.15 -45.49 7.83
C VAL A 797 5.15 -44.34 7.95
N VAL A 798 5.48 -43.16 7.40
CA VAL A 798 4.60 -42.00 7.42
C VAL A 798 3.32 -42.27 6.65
N SER A 799 3.40 -42.79 5.44
CA SER A 799 2.23 -43.08 4.62
C SER A 799 1.32 -44.15 5.24
N SER A 800 1.90 -45.16 5.87
CA SER A 800 1.11 -46.20 6.61
C SER A 800 0.36 -45.59 7.79
N GLN A 801 1.00 -44.73 8.58
CA GLN A 801 0.36 -44.02 9.69
C GLN A 801 -0.71 -43.05 9.18
N ILE A 802 -0.43 -42.23 8.16
CA ILE A 802 -1.40 -41.32 7.56
C ILE A 802 -2.62 -42.11 7.02
N ASN A 803 -2.40 -43.25 6.35
CA ASN A 803 -3.48 -44.08 5.85
C ASN A 803 -4.32 -44.71 6.99
N LEU A 804 -3.68 -45.13 8.09
CA LEU A 804 -4.39 -45.57 9.28
C LEU A 804 -5.27 -44.47 9.88
N LEU A 805 -4.76 -43.23 9.94
CA LEU A 805 -5.48 -42.08 10.47
C LEU A 805 -6.62 -41.65 9.54
N ARG A 806 -6.47 -41.86 8.23
CA ARG A 806 -7.54 -41.59 7.22
C ARG A 806 -8.62 -42.69 7.21
N GLN A 807 -8.41 -43.83 7.84
CA GLN A 807 -9.44 -44.86 7.98
C GLN A 807 -10.54 -44.37 8.93
N GLY A 808 -11.78 -44.31 8.46
CA GLY A 808 -12.93 -43.96 9.26
C GLY A 808 -13.44 -42.52 9.20
N GLN A 809 -13.21 -41.79 8.16
CA GLN A 809 -13.66 -40.40 7.91
C GLN A 809 -12.75 -39.28 8.50
N SER A 810 -11.57 -39.60 9.01
CA SER A 810 -10.63 -38.55 9.46
C SER A 810 -9.84 -38.01 8.26
N GLU A 811 -9.62 -36.71 8.24
CA GLU A 811 -8.73 -36.03 7.31
C GLU A 811 -7.37 -35.82 7.96
N VAL A 812 -6.29 -35.88 7.18
CA VAL A 812 -4.95 -35.51 7.68
C VAL A 812 -4.52 -34.26 6.94
N LEU A 813 -4.31 -33.17 7.67
CA LEU A 813 -3.82 -31.89 7.19
C LEU A 813 -2.31 -31.80 7.43
N ASN A 814 -1.56 -31.42 6.39
CA ASN A 814 -0.16 -31.10 6.56
C ASN A 814 -0.03 -29.67 7.10
N GLY A 815 0.76 -29.49 8.16
CA GLY A 815 1.12 -28.16 8.63
C GLY A 815 2.31 -27.57 7.85
N ASN A 816 2.70 -26.38 8.22
CA ASN A 816 3.79 -25.65 7.57
C ASN A 816 5.08 -26.47 7.54
N LEU A 817 5.60 -26.74 6.34
CA LEU A 817 6.94 -27.33 6.19
C LEU A 817 7.99 -26.28 6.51
N ARG A 818 8.70 -26.49 7.61
CA ARG A 818 9.78 -25.62 8.07
C ARG A 818 11.11 -26.15 7.61
N THR A 819 11.95 -25.24 7.16
CA THR A 819 13.32 -25.50 6.72
C THR A 819 14.22 -24.72 7.68
N LEU A 820 15.07 -25.38 8.42
CA LEU A 820 15.85 -24.80 9.51
C LEU A 820 17.35 -25.10 9.33
N PRO A 821 18.21 -24.10 9.35
CA PRO A 821 19.67 -24.30 9.37
C PRO A 821 20.11 -24.73 10.77
N VAL A 822 20.29 -26.02 11.00
CA VAL A 822 20.61 -26.61 12.31
C VAL A 822 21.71 -27.66 12.15
N GLY A 823 22.64 -27.71 13.07
CA GLY A 823 23.70 -28.75 13.11
C GLY A 823 24.65 -28.68 11.93
N GLY A 824 24.87 -27.52 11.34
CA GLY A 824 25.68 -27.33 10.13
C GLY A 824 25.03 -27.79 8.83
N GLY A 825 23.81 -28.31 8.88
CA GLY A 825 23.00 -28.76 7.75
C GLY A 825 21.64 -28.08 7.70
N VAL A 826 20.67 -28.77 7.10
CA VAL A 826 19.27 -28.29 7.00
C VAL A 826 18.34 -29.34 7.55
N LEU A 827 17.54 -28.95 8.54
CA LEU A 827 16.48 -29.77 9.14
C LEU A 827 15.14 -29.39 8.54
N TYR A 828 14.39 -30.39 8.06
CA TYR A 828 13.01 -30.20 7.62
C TYR A 828 12.04 -30.81 8.62
N GLY A 829 10.99 -30.05 8.96
CA GLY A 829 9.96 -30.51 9.88
C GLY A 829 8.58 -30.05 9.44
N ALA A 830 7.63 -30.98 9.39
CA ALA A 830 6.22 -30.68 9.11
C ALA A 830 5.34 -31.34 10.16
N PRO A 831 4.50 -30.57 10.90
CA PRO A 831 3.52 -31.17 11.79
C PRO A 831 2.35 -31.75 10.99
N GLY A 832 1.83 -32.92 11.42
CA GLY A 832 0.61 -33.51 10.88
C GLY A 832 -0.57 -33.30 11.81
N PHE A 833 -1.69 -32.83 11.30
CA PHE A 833 -2.92 -32.56 12.06
C PHE A 833 -4.03 -33.52 11.64
N VAL A 834 -4.74 -34.08 12.59
CA VAL A 834 -5.86 -35.00 12.33
C VAL A 834 -7.15 -34.43 12.93
N PRO A 835 -7.93 -33.66 12.14
CA PRO A 835 -9.24 -33.22 12.62
C PRO A 835 -10.21 -34.38 12.76
N SER A 836 -11.04 -34.37 13.81
CA SER A 836 -12.09 -35.36 14.04
C SER A 836 -13.24 -35.18 13.04
N SER A 837 -13.78 -36.26 12.50
CA SER A 837 -14.81 -36.28 11.45
C SER A 837 -16.27 -36.20 11.91
N GLY A 838 -16.53 -36.31 13.21
CA GLY A 838 -17.91 -36.43 13.74
C GLY A 838 -18.37 -35.28 14.62
N GLY A 839 -17.61 -34.24 14.70
CA GLY A 839 -17.84 -33.06 15.52
C GLY A 839 -16.93 -31.91 15.12
N PRO A 840 -16.86 -30.92 15.96
CA PRO A 840 -15.89 -29.85 15.77
C PRO A 840 -14.50 -30.44 15.58
N ARG A 841 -13.74 -29.90 14.61
CA ARG A 841 -12.45 -30.44 14.16
C ARG A 841 -11.37 -30.22 15.22
N LEU A 842 -11.12 -31.22 16.08
CA LEU A 842 -9.99 -31.23 17.01
C LEU A 842 -8.82 -31.97 16.37
N PRO A 843 -7.62 -31.42 16.28
CA PRO A 843 -6.43 -32.18 15.92
C PRO A 843 -6.07 -33.13 17.05
N THR A 844 -6.21 -34.44 16.82
CA THR A 844 -6.03 -35.44 17.87
C THR A 844 -4.62 -36.04 17.94
N ARG A 845 -3.75 -35.74 16.95
CA ARG A 845 -2.38 -36.30 16.97
C ARG A 845 -1.40 -35.45 16.16
N TRP A 846 -0.19 -35.30 16.69
CA TRP A 846 0.93 -34.59 16.10
C TRP A 846 2.08 -35.57 15.85
N GLU A 847 2.68 -35.56 14.70
CA GLU A 847 3.98 -36.18 14.45
C GLU A 847 4.93 -35.15 13.87
N VAL A 848 6.08 -34.96 14.52
CA VAL A 848 7.25 -34.25 14.00
C VAL A 848 8.26 -35.31 13.60
N ARG A 849 8.74 -35.28 12.38
CA ARG A 849 9.87 -36.10 11.93
C ARG A 849 10.92 -35.26 11.25
#